data_1e29bf44f141ae8ae7e38cf467893c80
#
_entry.id   1e29bf44f141ae8ae7e38cf467893c80
#
_cell.length_a   1.000
_cell.length_b   1.000
_cell.length_c   1.000
_cell.angle_alpha   90.00
_cell.angle_beta   90.00
_cell.angle_gamma   90.00
#
_symmetry.space_group_name_H-M   'P 1'
#
loop_
_entity.id
_entity.type
_entity.pdbx_description
1 polymer ?
#
loop_
_entity_poly.entity_id
_entity_poly.type
_entity_poly.pdbx_seq_one_letter_code
_entity_poly.pdbx_strand_id
1 'polypeptide(L)'
;MRKKKYYEEAEELDLLEEEDGLGGGASRRARTRQLIGDLLVRWHWMALGLVLGLLGSFYYLSKAPKLYEATSTLLVKDSARDAFEGQRQDDADVSSRSQEALGTLVEQIKNLELFENVAKDPDILALEGLIPPSVNWWPEWSGDLLGGDGEEAIEASKMETLELARLIRAWTEVSNRRKTRLVDVVVSHPLPEVACALADKIAQTHADGLGAERATGRTNSSSVLALKSEEAEKLLDQKENALANYQIILLTLEDLEKREATFSELDLRYLSKHPKLIAAKNALEEYASRFLREFDQVRKAAADKAYWEKSKSEWNQQDLDQLSRLQIARRLLTARATVLTSGIASQREVYNSLNTQLAELNAKEGETAVEVELDSLSELPINPSSPKQLTTLGAGTIFGSGLGFALAFLLVKLDNKFHTVSQVELMSGLPILATIQSIDLKVLAQLKAEKEKQLKVSDPPGMEMWDSRLIFRPALLQTLYTEAYRILRASVTLLGKENERKVSLFSSAVPGEGKTTTSANFAIAAAQQGKKTILIDFDLRKPAVHKAFGFKRRELPAGITEILTGKATLAEAIQEQPGQENFHVLFAGQKAPNPGELLTTEGVVAILDQLKQEFDVIVIDSAPLLAVPDTRLLVTEVDNFCLVVRAEHTPKGAVAKCLDMLRDDDNEPAGIVVNDYQERGGFARKYLYKYGGYGGYGGYGGYGGYGGYGQYGGGYGSGSYGSYGSYGADEEEDD
;
A
#
# COMPACT_ATOMS: atom_id res chain seq x y z
N MET A 1 14.41 43.92 15.51
CA MET A 1 15.21 43.99 14.28
C MET A 1 16.25 42.83 14.15
N ARG A 2 16.85 42.36 15.26
CA ARG A 2 17.79 41.21 15.23
C ARG A 2 17.14 39.86 14.88
N LYS A 3 15.90 39.60 15.34
CA LYS A 3 15.20 38.30 15.02
C LYS A 3 14.90 38.11 13.53
N LYS A 4 14.62 39.17 12.77
CA LYS A 4 14.34 39.06 11.33
C LYS A 4 15.60 38.73 10.51
N LYS A 5 16.74 39.21 10.95
CA LYS A 5 18.03 38.94 10.30
C LYS A 5 18.52 37.51 10.51
N TYR A 6 18.16 36.87 11.65
CA TYR A 6 18.51 35.48 11.94
C TYR A 6 17.66 34.49 11.14
N TYR A 7 16.38 34.82 10.88
CA TYR A 7 15.52 34.00 10.02
C TYR A 7 15.91 34.15 8.54
N GLU A 8 16.28 35.34 8.11
CA GLU A 8 16.78 35.57 6.73
C GLU A 8 18.14 34.88 6.53
N GLU A 9 19.04 34.89 7.51
CA GLU A 9 20.32 34.17 7.47
C GLU A 9 20.14 32.65 7.59
N ALA A 10 19.11 32.16 8.29
CA ALA A 10 18.79 30.74 8.34
C ALA A 10 18.11 30.23 7.05
N GLU A 11 17.22 31.02 6.44
CA GLU A 11 16.65 30.74 5.12
C GLU A 11 17.70 30.82 4.00
N GLU A 12 18.64 31.76 4.10
CA GLU A 12 19.77 31.88 3.16
C GLU A 12 20.76 30.73 3.32
N LEU A 13 20.98 30.21 4.55
CA LEU A 13 21.77 29.02 4.82
C LEU A 13 21.09 27.74 4.33
N ASP A 14 19.76 27.62 4.49
CA ASP A 14 18.99 26.49 3.94
C ASP A 14 18.98 26.51 2.40
N LEU A 15 18.93 27.69 1.78
CA LEU A 15 19.02 27.86 0.33
C LEU A 15 20.44 27.60 -0.21
N LEU A 16 21.49 27.97 0.55
CA LEU A 16 22.88 27.68 0.20
C LEU A 16 23.24 26.19 0.42
N GLU A 17 22.59 25.51 1.40
CA GLU A 17 22.71 24.06 1.57
C GLU A 17 21.97 23.27 0.48
N GLU A 18 20.98 23.84 -0.20
CA GLU A 18 20.34 23.24 -1.39
C GLU A 18 21.21 23.39 -2.66
N GLU A 19 22.02 24.45 -2.78
CA GLU A 19 22.94 24.63 -3.92
C GLU A 19 24.25 23.81 -3.80
N ASP A 20 24.76 23.62 -2.57
CA ASP A 20 25.91 22.75 -2.32
C ASP A 20 25.46 21.31 -2.07
N GLY A 21 25.27 20.52 -3.11
CA GLY A 21 24.84 19.11 -3.10
C GLY A 21 25.72 18.11 -2.32
N LEU A 22 26.54 18.55 -1.38
CA LEU A 22 27.44 17.76 -0.53
C LEU A 22 26.92 17.59 0.92
N GLY A 23 26.17 18.52 1.49
CA GLY A 23 25.65 18.45 2.87
C GLY A 23 24.37 17.60 2.99
N GLY A 24 23.41 17.72 2.07
CA GLY A 24 22.15 17.00 2.07
C GLY A 24 22.30 15.48 1.90
N GLY A 25 23.37 15.03 1.27
CA GLY A 25 23.68 13.60 1.08
C GLY A 25 24.11 12.90 2.37
N ALA A 26 24.83 13.57 3.25
CA ALA A 26 25.32 12.97 4.50
C ALA A 26 24.19 12.82 5.52
N SER A 27 23.32 13.82 5.67
CA SER A 27 22.17 13.77 6.58
C SER A 27 21.09 12.78 6.11
N ARG A 28 20.82 12.70 4.80
CA ARG A 28 19.93 11.68 4.21
C ARG A 28 20.48 10.26 4.42
N ARG A 29 21.79 10.06 4.20
CA ARG A 29 22.44 8.75 4.43
C ARG A 29 22.41 8.35 5.91
N ALA A 30 22.59 9.29 6.84
CA ALA A 30 22.48 9.04 8.26
C ALA A 30 21.03 8.64 8.66
N ARG A 31 20.02 9.36 8.19
CA ARG A 31 18.59 9.05 8.40
C ARG A 31 18.21 7.69 7.80
N THR A 32 18.69 7.38 6.58
CA THR A 32 18.42 6.08 5.96
C THR A 32 19.06 4.92 6.72
N ARG A 33 20.31 5.07 7.16
CA ARG A 33 20.99 4.06 7.99
C ARG A 33 20.28 3.84 9.32
N GLN A 34 19.77 4.90 9.92
CA GLN A 34 19.01 4.82 11.16
C GLN A 34 17.69 4.09 10.95
N LEU A 35 16.92 4.40 9.90
CA LEU A 35 15.68 3.69 9.54
C LEU A 35 15.92 2.19 9.30
N ILE A 36 17.00 1.85 8.60
CA ILE A 36 17.40 0.45 8.38
C ILE A 36 17.73 -0.23 9.72
N GLY A 37 18.45 0.44 10.59
CA GLY A 37 18.77 -0.07 11.93
C GLY A 37 17.52 -0.34 12.77
N ASP A 38 16.58 0.59 12.78
CA ASP A 38 15.33 0.49 13.54
C ASP A 38 14.38 -0.59 12.95
N LEU A 39 14.39 -0.80 11.62
CA LEU A 39 13.72 -1.90 10.94
C LEU A 39 14.36 -3.26 11.30
N LEU A 40 15.69 -3.35 11.30
CA LEU A 40 16.41 -4.57 11.62
C LEU A 40 16.19 -5.01 13.10
N VAL A 41 16.00 -4.09 14.01
CA VAL A 41 15.61 -4.42 15.39
C VAL A 41 14.23 -5.09 15.43
N ARG A 42 13.34 -4.77 14.48
CA ARG A 42 11.96 -5.29 14.39
C ARG A 42 11.80 -6.39 13.34
N TRP A 43 12.88 -7.06 12.94
CA TRP A 43 12.87 -8.14 11.96
C TRP A 43 11.87 -9.27 12.25
N HIS A 44 11.56 -9.49 13.55
CA HIS A 44 10.60 -10.51 14.00
C HIS A 44 9.19 -10.29 13.43
N TRP A 45 8.78 -9.03 13.19
CA TRP A 45 7.50 -8.75 12.53
C TRP A 45 7.51 -9.13 11.06
N MET A 46 8.65 -8.94 10.38
CA MET A 46 8.83 -9.39 8.99
C MET A 46 8.83 -10.93 8.94
N ALA A 47 9.50 -11.59 9.87
CA ALA A 47 9.50 -13.04 9.98
C ALA A 47 8.10 -13.59 10.29
N LEU A 48 7.35 -12.94 11.18
CA LEU A 48 5.96 -13.30 11.48
C LEU A 48 5.06 -13.17 10.22
N GLY A 49 5.18 -12.07 9.48
CA GLY A 49 4.44 -11.87 8.23
C GLY A 49 4.77 -12.94 7.20
N LEU A 50 6.04 -13.29 7.03
CA LEU A 50 6.49 -14.37 6.14
C LEU A 50 5.88 -15.71 6.55
N VAL A 51 5.92 -16.06 7.83
CA VAL A 51 5.35 -17.33 8.34
C VAL A 51 3.83 -17.36 8.11
N LEU A 52 3.13 -16.27 8.40
CA LEU A 52 1.68 -16.19 8.16
C LEU A 52 1.33 -16.30 6.66
N GLY A 53 2.12 -15.67 5.78
CA GLY A 53 1.96 -15.78 4.34
C GLY A 53 2.18 -17.20 3.83
N LEU A 54 3.20 -17.89 4.33
CA LEU A 54 3.46 -19.30 4.01
C LEU A 54 2.35 -20.22 4.53
N LEU A 55 1.89 -20.02 5.77
CA LEU A 55 0.80 -20.80 6.35
C LEU A 55 -0.50 -20.59 5.57
N GLY A 56 -0.82 -19.34 5.17
CA GLY A 56 -1.97 -19.03 4.32
C GLY A 56 -1.88 -19.72 2.95
N SER A 57 -0.70 -19.69 2.31
CA SER A 57 -0.48 -20.37 1.04
C SER A 57 -0.59 -21.89 1.16
N PHE A 58 -0.04 -22.45 2.23
CA PHE A 58 -0.13 -23.88 2.50
C PHE A 58 -1.57 -24.31 2.77
N TYR A 59 -2.32 -23.51 3.55
CA TYR A 59 -3.74 -23.74 3.78
C TYR A 59 -4.52 -23.68 2.47
N TYR A 60 -4.27 -22.67 1.63
CA TYR A 60 -4.89 -22.56 0.31
C TYR A 60 -4.58 -23.79 -0.55
N LEU A 61 -3.30 -24.21 -0.65
CA LEU A 61 -2.89 -25.39 -1.41
C LEU A 61 -3.53 -26.69 -0.91
N SER A 62 -3.84 -26.77 0.39
CA SER A 62 -4.48 -27.94 0.97
C SER A 62 -5.98 -28.02 0.69
N LYS A 63 -6.64 -26.88 0.49
CA LYS A 63 -8.11 -26.77 0.31
C LYS A 63 -8.51 -26.50 -1.14
N ALA A 64 -7.64 -25.86 -1.94
CA ALA A 64 -7.95 -25.53 -3.33
C ALA A 64 -8.14 -26.80 -4.15
N PRO A 65 -9.17 -26.86 -5.02
CA PRO A 65 -9.41 -27.99 -5.89
C PRO A 65 -8.22 -28.17 -6.83
N LYS A 66 -7.75 -29.40 -6.94
CA LYS A 66 -6.71 -29.78 -7.91
C LYS A 66 -7.35 -29.87 -9.29
N LEU A 67 -6.89 -29.06 -10.22
CA LEU A 67 -7.33 -29.11 -11.61
C LEU A 67 -6.27 -29.84 -12.45
N TYR A 68 -6.73 -30.76 -13.30
CA TYR A 68 -5.91 -31.49 -14.24
C TYR A 68 -6.21 -30.99 -15.64
N GLU A 69 -5.21 -30.70 -16.42
CA GLU A 69 -5.31 -30.26 -17.80
C GLU A 69 -5.01 -31.44 -18.73
N ALA A 70 -5.97 -31.78 -19.59
CA ALA A 70 -5.79 -32.73 -20.68
C ALA A 70 -5.80 -31.95 -21.99
N THR A 71 -4.88 -32.30 -22.89
CA THR A 71 -4.70 -31.61 -24.17
C THR A 71 -4.84 -32.60 -25.31
N SER A 72 -5.82 -32.38 -26.18
CA SER A 72 -5.94 -33.08 -27.48
C SER A 72 -5.50 -32.12 -28.58
N THR A 73 -4.76 -32.61 -29.55
CA THR A 73 -4.25 -31.83 -30.67
C THR A 73 -4.92 -32.15 -31.99
N LEU A 74 -5.27 -31.07 -32.69
CA LEU A 74 -5.81 -31.14 -34.05
C LEU A 74 -4.77 -30.64 -35.04
N LEU A 75 -4.52 -31.42 -36.10
CA LEU A 75 -3.64 -31.03 -37.21
C LEU A 75 -4.45 -30.45 -38.35
N VAL A 76 -4.07 -29.27 -38.79
CA VAL A 76 -4.65 -28.60 -39.95
C VAL A 76 -3.81 -28.91 -41.20
N LYS A 77 -4.33 -29.74 -42.09
CA LYS A 77 -3.70 -30.05 -43.38
C LYS A 77 -4.16 -29.05 -44.44
N ASP A 78 -3.23 -28.52 -45.21
CA ASP A 78 -3.48 -27.63 -46.35
C ASP A 78 -3.54 -28.47 -47.60
N SER A 79 -4.74 -28.83 -48.05
CA SER A 79 -4.94 -29.69 -49.21
C SER A 79 -4.50 -29.07 -50.56
N ALA A 80 -4.22 -27.77 -50.57
CA ALA A 80 -3.76 -27.06 -51.77
C ALA A 80 -2.26 -27.26 -52.07
N ARG A 81 -1.44 -27.68 -51.10
CA ARG A 81 0.02 -27.77 -51.27
C ARG A 81 0.46 -29.12 -51.83
N ASP A 82 -0.28 -30.20 -51.56
CA ASP A 82 0.06 -31.55 -52.06
C ASP A 82 -0.27 -31.74 -53.53
N ALA A 83 -1.06 -30.86 -54.15
CA ALA A 83 -1.43 -30.91 -55.56
C ALA A 83 -0.51 -30.11 -56.52
N PHE A 84 0.32 -29.20 -56.00
CA PHE A 84 1.19 -28.33 -56.82
C PHE A 84 2.62 -28.19 -56.28
N GLU A 85 3.37 -29.23 -56.30
CA GLU A 85 4.84 -29.21 -56.02
C GLU A 85 5.65 -28.57 -57.16
N GLY A 86 5.17 -27.52 -57.79
CA GLY A 86 5.80 -26.95 -58.97
C GLY A 86 5.92 -25.45 -59.11
N GLN A 87 5.31 -24.62 -58.29
CA GLN A 87 5.39 -23.14 -58.42
C GLN A 87 5.78 -22.46 -57.13
N ARG A 88 7.00 -21.84 -57.13
CA ARG A 88 7.49 -20.92 -56.13
C ARG A 88 6.61 -19.68 -56.09
N GLN A 89 5.78 -19.53 -55.10
CA GLN A 89 5.12 -18.27 -54.75
C GLN A 89 5.56 -17.89 -53.32
N ASP A 90 5.70 -16.59 -53.10
CA ASP A 90 6.35 -15.96 -51.91
C ASP A 90 5.92 -16.56 -50.56
N ASP A 91 6.89 -17.05 -49.80
CA ASP A 91 6.71 -17.71 -48.48
C ASP A 91 6.03 -16.85 -47.39
N ALA A 92 5.94 -15.52 -47.58
CA ALA A 92 5.33 -14.60 -46.65
C ALA A 92 3.79 -14.58 -46.70
N ASP A 93 3.20 -14.71 -47.90
CA ASP A 93 1.73 -14.66 -48.08
C ASP A 93 1.04 -15.96 -47.66
N VAL A 94 1.74 -17.10 -47.75
CA VAL A 94 1.22 -18.42 -47.35
C VAL A 94 1.18 -18.56 -45.83
N SER A 95 2.12 -17.89 -45.11
CA SER A 95 2.14 -17.95 -43.64
C SER A 95 1.01 -17.10 -43.00
N SER A 96 0.61 -16.02 -43.64
CA SER A 96 -0.50 -15.18 -43.13
C SER A 96 -1.85 -15.83 -43.32
N ARG A 97 -2.09 -16.49 -44.48
CA ARG A 97 -3.36 -17.17 -44.76
C ARG A 97 -3.55 -18.42 -43.88
N SER A 98 -2.47 -19.15 -43.59
CA SER A 98 -2.56 -20.29 -42.67
C SER A 98 -2.84 -19.86 -41.23
N GLN A 99 -2.35 -18.69 -40.79
CA GLN A 99 -2.65 -18.14 -39.46
C GLN A 99 -4.11 -17.67 -39.36
N GLU A 100 -4.66 -17.06 -40.41
CA GLU A 100 -6.07 -16.70 -40.45
C GLU A 100 -7.00 -17.90 -40.41
N ALA A 101 -6.66 -18.96 -41.14
CA ALA A 101 -7.40 -20.23 -41.12
C ALA A 101 -7.38 -20.90 -39.74
N LEU A 102 -6.22 -20.91 -39.07
CA LEU A 102 -6.09 -21.38 -37.69
C LEU A 102 -6.90 -20.54 -36.70
N GLY A 103 -6.90 -19.22 -36.87
CA GLY A 103 -7.73 -18.30 -36.07
C GLY A 103 -9.23 -18.61 -36.21
N THR A 104 -9.68 -18.81 -37.44
CA THR A 104 -11.08 -19.13 -37.74
C THR A 104 -11.47 -20.49 -37.13
N LEU A 105 -10.58 -21.48 -37.20
CA LEU A 105 -10.80 -22.81 -36.61
C LEU A 105 -10.93 -22.72 -35.06
N VAL A 106 -10.06 -21.97 -34.42
CA VAL A 106 -10.15 -21.70 -32.97
C VAL A 106 -11.49 -21.09 -32.60
N GLU A 107 -11.99 -20.15 -33.38
CA GLU A 107 -13.31 -19.55 -33.16
C GLU A 107 -14.46 -20.53 -33.41
N GLN A 108 -14.33 -21.39 -34.39
CA GLN A 108 -15.33 -22.44 -34.67
C GLN A 108 -15.42 -23.47 -33.53
N ILE A 109 -14.28 -23.87 -32.98
CA ILE A 109 -14.25 -24.79 -31.82
C ILE A 109 -14.86 -24.14 -30.58
N LYS A 110 -14.72 -22.81 -30.41
CA LYS A 110 -15.32 -22.04 -29.32
C LYS A 110 -16.83 -21.81 -29.46
N ASN A 111 -17.42 -22.22 -30.58
CA ASN A 111 -18.86 -22.06 -30.79
C ASN A 111 -19.67 -22.93 -29.82
N LEU A 112 -20.72 -22.35 -29.22
CA LEU A 112 -21.56 -23.03 -28.23
C LEU A 112 -22.25 -24.31 -28.80
N GLU A 113 -22.57 -24.31 -30.08
CA GLU A 113 -23.21 -25.44 -30.78
C GLU A 113 -22.39 -26.72 -30.73
N LEU A 114 -21.05 -26.62 -30.82
CA LEU A 114 -20.18 -27.78 -30.67
C LEU A 114 -20.31 -28.36 -29.25
N PHE A 115 -20.29 -27.51 -28.25
CA PHE A 115 -20.41 -27.91 -26.83
C PHE A 115 -21.80 -28.48 -26.52
N GLU A 116 -22.85 -27.98 -27.16
CA GLU A 116 -24.19 -28.60 -27.05
C GLU A 116 -24.24 -30.02 -27.63
N ASN A 117 -23.53 -30.25 -28.72
CA ASN A 117 -23.44 -31.60 -29.33
C ASN A 117 -22.63 -32.55 -28.41
N VAL A 118 -21.54 -32.06 -27.83
CA VAL A 118 -20.75 -32.82 -26.83
C VAL A 118 -21.58 -33.10 -25.57
N ALA A 119 -22.35 -32.10 -25.10
CA ALA A 119 -23.20 -32.25 -23.91
C ALA A 119 -24.38 -33.21 -24.11
N LYS A 120 -24.79 -33.51 -25.35
CA LYS A 120 -25.84 -34.49 -25.68
C LYS A 120 -25.29 -35.93 -25.79
N ASP A 121 -23.97 -36.09 -25.84
CA ASP A 121 -23.36 -37.40 -26.02
C ASP A 121 -23.58 -38.29 -24.79
N PRO A 122 -24.12 -39.52 -24.96
CA PRO A 122 -24.39 -40.42 -23.87
C PRO A 122 -23.14 -40.86 -23.11
N ASP A 123 -21.99 -40.95 -23.80
CA ASP A 123 -20.72 -41.32 -23.18
C ASP A 123 -20.23 -40.25 -22.21
N ILE A 124 -20.42 -38.97 -22.55
CA ILE A 124 -20.08 -37.85 -21.68
C ILE A 124 -21.04 -37.74 -20.49
N LEU A 125 -22.35 -37.94 -20.72
CA LEU A 125 -23.36 -37.91 -19.65
C LEU A 125 -23.19 -39.07 -18.65
N ALA A 126 -22.59 -40.19 -19.06
CA ALA A 126 -22.31 -41.36 -18.23
C ALA A 126 -21.04 -41.19 -17.35
N LEU A 127 -20.23 -40.15 -17.56
CA LEU A 127 -19.01 -39.93 -16.78
C LEU A 127 -19.34 -39.58 -15.33
N GLU A 128 -18.84 -40.42 -14.41
CA GLU A 128 -18.94 -40.13 -12.98
C GLU A 128 -18.12 -38.88 -12.61
N GLY A 129 -18.75 -37.90 -11.93
CA GLY A 129 -18.09 -36.71 -11.48
C GLY A 129 -17.90 -35.61 -12.55
N LEU A 130 -18.66 -35.67 -13.66
CA LEU A 130 -18.67 -34.64 -14.70
C LEU A 130 -18.94 -33.26 -14.14
N ILE A 131 -19.83 -33.14 -13.14
CA ILE A 131 -20.07 -31.92 -12.40
C ILE A 131 -19.34 -32.03 -11.07
N PRO A 132 -18.26 -31.26 -10.86
CA PRO A 132 -17.55 -31.30 -9.60
C PRO A 132 -18.43 -30.76 -8.48
N PRO A 133 -18.39 -31.36 -7.27
CA PRO A 133 -19.10 -30.81 -6.11
C PRO A 133 -18.56 -29.39 -5.81
N SER A 134 -19.43 -28.49 -5.39
CA SER A 134 -19.05 -27.15 -5.01
C SER A 134 -18.02 -27.20 -3.88
N VAL A 135 -16.77 -26.83 -4.17
CA VAL A 135 -15.68 -26.88 -3.18
C VAL A 135 -15.71 -25.59 -2.38
N ASN A 136 -16.16 -25.69 -1.14
CA ASN A 136 -16.10 -24.58 -0.18
C ASN A 136 -14.64 -24.43 0.29
N TRP A 137 -13.85 -23.53 -0.31
CA TRP A 137 -12.43 -23.28 0.02
C TRP A 137 -12.23 -22.34 1.21
N TRP A 138 -13.35 -21.76 1.72
CA TRP A 138 -13.34 -20.95 2.94
C TRP A 138 -13.30 -21.83 4.19
N PRO A 139 -12.64 -21.43 5.28
CA PRO A 139 -12.69 -22.13 6.55
C PRO A 139 -14.13 -22.25 7.06
N GLU A 140 -14.50 -23.36 7.67
CA GLU A 140 -15.86 -23.63 8.19
C GLU A 140 -16.36 -22.52 9.13
N TRP A 141 -15.46 -21.87 9.89
CA TRP A 141 -15.82 -20.73 10.74
C TRP A 141 -16.23 -19.47 9.99
N SER A 142 -15.94 -19.36 8.70
CA SER A 142 -16.32 -18.22 7.86
C SER A 142 -17.69 -18.42 7.18
N GLY A 143 -18.24 -19.62 7.18
CA GLY A 143 -19.54 -19.97 6.59
C GLY A 143 -20.69 -19.20 7.25
N ASP A 144 -20.65 -19.01 8.56
CA ASP A 144 -21.65 -18.23 9.31
C ASP A 144 -21.65 -16.73 8.98
N LEU A 145 -20.55 -16.22 8.40
CA LEU A 145 -20.40 -14.80 8.04
C LEU A 145 -20.77 -14.49 6.59
N LEU A 146 -20.75 -15.50 5.68
CA LEU A 146 -20.89 -15.30 4.23
C LEU A 146 -22.02 -16.14 3.58
N GLY A 147 -22.81 -16.89 4.36
CA GLY A 147 -24.08 -17.50 3.94
C GLY A 147 -23.98 -18.38 2.71
N GLY A 148 -23.19 -19.43 2.76
CA GLY A 148 -23.12 -20.44 1.70
C GLY A 148 -23.62 -21.80 2.19
N ASP A 149 -24.88 -22.09 1.98
CA ASP A 149 -25.42 -23.44 2.13
C ASP A 149 -24.76 -24.33 1.06
N GLY A 150 -24.16 -25.46 1.49
CA GLY A 150 -23.57 -26.43 0.59
C GLY A 150 -24.65 -27.06 -0.30
N GLU A 151 -24.65 -26.70 -1.58
CA GLU A 151 -25.49 -27.36 -2.57
C GLU A 151 -25.04 -28.80 -2.77
N GLU A 152 -26.01 -29.72 -2.72
CA GLU A 152 -25.82 -31.15 -3.06
C GLU A 152 -25.31 -31.27 -4.50
N ALA A 153 -24.46 -32.29 -4.74
CA ALA A 153 -23.93 -32.57 -6.07
C ALA A 153 -25.08 -32.79 -7.08
N ILE A 154 -25.17 -31.92 -8.07
CA ILE A 154 -26.17 -31.99 -9.13
C ILE A 154 -25.72 -33.08 -10.11
N GLU A 155 -26.56 -34.09 -10.35
CA GLU A 155 -26.32 -35.07 -11.40
C GLU A 155 -26.44 -34.42 -12.79
N ALA A 156 -25.44 -34.65 -13.65
CA ALA A 156 -25.38 -34.06 -15.00
C ALA A 156 -26.65 -34.38 -15.84
N SER A 157 -27.27 -35.53 -15.59
CA SER A 157 -28.51 -35.97 -16.26
C SER A 157 -29.75 -35.10 -15.94
N LYS A 158 -29.71 -34.32 -14.88
CA LYS A 158 -30.80 -33.40 -14.46
C LYS A 158 -30.60 -31.97 -14.90
N MET A 159 -29.45 -31.65 -15.47
CA MET A 159 -29.09 -30.33 -15.92
C MET A 159 -29.58 -30.05 -17.34
N GLU A 160 -30.03 -28.85 -17.65
CA GLU A 160 -30.38 -28.48 -19.01
C GLU A 160 -29.15 -28.55 -19.92
N THR A 161 -29.28 -29.13 -21.11
CA THR A 161 -28.15 -29.36 -22.04
C THR A 161 -27.37 -28.07 -22.34
N LEU A 162 -28.05 -26.97 -22.39
CA LEU A 162 -27.45 -25.66 -22.64
C LEU A 162 -26.57 -25.18 -21.48
N GLU A 163 -26.94 -25.48 -20.26
CA GLU A 163 -26.16 -25.12 -19.06
C GLU A 163 -24.90 -25.99 -18.97
N LEU A 164 -25.03 -27.28 -19.22
CA LEU A 164 -23.91 -28.23 -19.29
C LEU A 164 -22.91 -27.82 -20.39
N ALA A 165 -23.41 -27.45 -21.57
CA ALA A 165 -22.58 -26.96 -22.67
C ALA A 165 -21.78 -25.71 -22.29
N ARG A 166 -22.38 -24.77 -21.56
CA ARG A 166 -21.69 -23.56 -21.05
C ARG A 166 -20.60 -23.89 -20.04
N LEU A 167 -20.83 -24.87 -19.17
CA LEU A 167 -19.83 -25.33 -18.21
C LEU A 167 -18.66 -25.99 -18.90
N ILE A 168 -18.92 -26.93 -19.83
CA ILE A 168 -17.85 -27.60 -20.61
C ILE A 168 -17.03 -26.55 -21.36
N ARG A 169 -17.69 -25.57 -21.98
CA ARG A 169 -17.01 -24.47 -22.66
C ARG A 169 -16.13 -23.66 -21.70
N ALA A 170 -16.58 -23.40 -20.48
CA ALA A 170 -15.82 -22.65 -19.48
C ALA A 170 -14.56 -23.40 -19.00
N TRP A 171 -14.58 -24.72 -19.02
CA TRP A 171 -13.43 -25.59 -18.71
C TRP A 171 -12.48 -25.77 -19.88
N THR A 172 -12.88 -25.36 -21.10
CA THR A 172 -12.12 -25.60 -22.32
C THR A 172 -11.41 -24.37 -22.80
N GLU A 173 -10.10 -24.44 -22.96
CA GLU A 173 -9.27 -23.41 -23.60
C GLU A 173 -8.76 -23.96 -24.95
N VAL A 174 -8.97 -23.21 -26.02
CA VAL A 174 -8.53 -23.56 -27.35
C VAL A 174 -7.48 -22.56 -27.80
N SER A 175 -6.32 -23.05 -28.16
CA SER A 175 -5.19 -22.21 -28.58
C SER A 175 -4.44 -22.82 -29.77
N ASN A 176 -3.89 -21.95 -30.62
CA ASN A 176 -3.00 -22.41 -31.68
C ASN A 176 -1.55 -22.44 -31.16
N ARG A 177 -0.82 -23.50 -31.50
CA ARG A 177 0.60 -23.61 -31.17
C ARG A 177 1.43 -22.77 -32.13
N ARG A 178 2.12 -21.75 -31.62
CA ARG A 178 2.89 -20.80 -32.44
C ARG A 178 3.84 -21.48 -33.41
N LYS A 179 3.84 -21.04 -34.68
CA LYS A 179 4.66 -21.56 -35.77
C LYS A 179 4.41 -23.05 -36.15
N THR A 180 3.29 -23.57 -35.77
CA THR A 180 2.86 -24.94 -36.16
C THR A 180 1.45 -24.87 -36.74
N ARG A 181 1.00 -25.97 -37.34
CA ARG A 181 -0.37 -26.13 -37.82
C ARG A 181 -1.23 -26.95 -36.84
N LEU A 182 -0.85 -26.90 -35.57
CA LEU A 182 -1.54 -27.61 -34.51
C LEU A 182 -2.43 -26.66 -33.71
N VAL A 183 -3.63 -27.11 -33.43
CA VAL A 183 -4.58 -26.48 -32.51
C VAL A 183 -4.71 -27.37 -31.30
N ASP A 184 -4.41 -26.82 -30.14
CA ASP A 184 -4.49 -27.50 -28.86
C ASP A 184 -5.87 -27.20 -28.23
N VAL A 185 -6.61 -28.28 -27.92
CA VAL A 185 -7.85 -28.25 -27.14
C VAL A 185 -7.51 -28.68 -25.73
N VAL A 186 -7.48 -27.77 -24.79
CA VAL A 186 -7.10 -27.99 -23.40
C VAL A 186 -8.34 -27.96 -22.53
N VAL A 187 -8.60 -29.04 -21.80
CA VAL A 187 -9.71 -29.09 -20.85
C VAL A 187 -9.17 -29.20 -19.43
N SER A 188 -9.62 -28.30 -18.54
CA SER A 188 -9.25 -28.25 -17.13
C SER A 188 -10.38 -28.78 -16.26
N HIS A 189 -10.16 -29.93 -15.58
CA HIS A 189 -11.19 -30.53 -14.72
C HIS A 189 -10.57 -31.13 -13.44
N PRO A 190 -11.32 -31.22 -12.32
CA PRO A 190 -10.82 -31.82 -11.07
C PRO A 190 -10.49 -33.33 -11.20
N LEU A 191 -11.16 -34.05 -12.11
CA LEU A 191 -10.90 -35.45 -12.38
C LEU A 191 -10.13 -35.59 -13.71
N PRO A 192 -8.95 -36.25 -13.70
CA PRO A 192 -8.12 -36.37 -14.90
C PRO A 192 -8.79 -37.19 -16.01
N GLU A 193 -9.59 -38.20 -15.65
CA GLU A 193 -10.33 -39.02 -16.61
C GLU A 193 -11.40 -38.23 -17.37
N VAL A 194 -12.12 -37.37 -16.66
CA VAL A 194 -13.13 -36.45 -17.24
C VAL A 194 -12.48 -35.42 -18.15
N ALA A 195 -11.33 -34.87 -17.72
CA ALA A 195 -10.58 -33.92 -18.54
C ALA A 195 -10.16 -34.53 -19.89
N CYS A 196 -9.62 -35.75 -19.87
CA CYS A 196 -9.26 -36.49 -21.09
C CYS A 196 -10.48 -36.76 -21.97
N ALA A 197 -11.54 -37.37 -21.39
CA ALA A 197 -12.72 -37.74 -22.14
C ALA A 197 -13.38 -36.52 -22.83
N LEU A 198 -13.43 -35.36 -22.13
CA LEU A 198 -13.94 -34.10 -22.69
C LEU A 198 -13.03 -33.55 -23.79
N ALA A 199 -11.71 -33.50 -23.56
CA ALA A 199 -10.77 -32.98 -24.55
C ALA A 199 -10.80 -33.79 -25.85
N ASP A 200 -10.77 -35.11 -25.73
CA ASP A 200 -10.84 -36.03 -26.87
C ASP A 200 -12.17 -35.96 -27.59
N LYS A 201 -13.27 -35.88 -26.84
CA LYS A 201 -14.60 -35.83 -27.45
C LYS A 201 -14.84 -34.51 -28.18
N ILE A 202 -14.40 -33.39 -27.61
CA ILE A 202 -14.49 -32.05 -28.26
C ILE A 202 -13.69 -32.09 -29.57
N ALA A 203 -12.44 -32.58 -29.52
CA ALA A 203 -11.57 -32.65 -30.69
C ALA A 203 -12.15 -33.57 -31.75
N GLN A 204 -12.65 -34.75 -31.36
CA GLN A 204 -13.25 -35.71 -32.25
C GLN A 204 -14.56 -35.20 -32.86
N THR A 205 -15.48 -34.66 -32.05
CA THR A 205 -16.77 -34.10 -32.54
C THR A 205 -16.54 -32.98 -33.53
N HIS A 206 -15.51 -32.17 -33.33
CA HIS A 206 -15.16 -31.11 -34.27
C HIS A 206 -14.57 -31.68 -35.58
N ALA A 207 -13.64 -32.63 -35.51
CA ALA A 207 -13.06 -33.27 -36.68
C ALA A 207 -14.11 -34.04 -37.50
N ASP A 208 -15.00 -34.77 -36.82
CA ASP A 208 -16.10 -35.52 -37.46
C ASP A 208 -17.17 -34.58 -38.04
N GLY A 209 -17.48 -33.48 -37.32
CA GLY A 209 -18.42 -32.45 -37.80
C GLY A 209 -17.94 -31.78 -39.09
N LEU A 210 -16.66 -31.39 -39.15
CA LEU A 210 -16.07 -30.87 -40.38
C LEU A 210 -16.02 -31.93 -41.51
N GLY A 211 -15.85 -33.20 -41.16
CA GLY A 211 -15.94 -34.32 -42.09
C GLY A 211 -17.36 -34.53 -42.63
N ALA A 212 -18.37 -34.46 -41.74
CA ALA A 212 -19.78 -34.59 -42.09
C ALA A 212 -20.33 -33.37 -42.86
N GLU A 213 -19.92 -32.17 -42.46
CA GLU A 213 -20.19 -30.94 -43.22
C GLU A 213 -19.60 -30.96 -44.62
N ARG A 214 -18.44 -31.63 -44.81
CA ARG A 214 -17.88 -31.87 -46.15
C ARG A 214 -18.70 -32.85 -46.99
N ALA A 215 -19.25 -33.87 -46.34
CA ALA A 215 -20.13 -34.81 -47.02
C ALA A 215 -21.50 -34.21 -47.39
N THR A 216 -22.00 -33.30 -46.51
CA THR A 216 -23.26 -32.56 -46.67
C THR A 216 -23.09 -31.08 -46.99
N GLY A 217 -21.94 -30.48 -46.66
CA GLY A 217 -21.67 -29.05 -46.68
C GLY A 217 -21.22 -28.50 -48.00
N ARG A 218 -21.09 -29.35 -49.03
CA ARG A 218 -21.08 -28.85 -50.41
C ARG A 218 -22.40 -28.17 -50.81
N THR A 219 -23.41 -28.25 -49.96
CA THR A 219 -24.74 -27.70 -50.20
C THR A 219 -25.27 -26.69 -49.18
N ASN A 220 -24.72 -26.64 -47.94
CA ASN A 220 -25.44 -25.87 -46.90
C ASN A 220 -25.01 -24.42 -46.68
N SER A 221 -23.74 -24.07 -46.78
CA SER A 221 -23.37 -22.65 -46.55
C SER A 221 -23.76 -21.74 -47.71
N SER A 222 -23.58 -22.22 -48.96
CA SER A 222 -24.07 -21.51 -50.13
C SER A 222 -25.61 -21.52 -50.19
N SER A 223 -26.25 -22.62 -49.74
CA SER A 223 -27.71 -22.71 -49.69
C SER A 223 -28.32 -21.84 -48.58
N VAL A 224 -27.69 -21.69 -47.43
CA VAL A 224 -28.15 -20.79 -46.33
C VAL A 224 -27.96 -19.34 -46.73
N LEU A 225 -26.83 -18.99 -47.36
CA LEU A 225 -26.63 -17.62 -47.88
C LEU A 225 -27.53 -17.36 -49.08
N ALA A 226 -27.77 -18.33 -49.93
CA ALA A 226 -28.73 -18.24 -51.03
C ALA A 226 -30.17 -18.01 -50.50
N LEU A 227 -30.57 -18.77 -49.46
CA LEU A 227 -31.85 -18.59 -48.79
C LEU A 227 -31.96 -17.19 -48.15
N LYS A 228 -30.91 -16.75 -47.46
CA LYS A 228 -30.89 -15.37 -46.86
C LYS A 228 -30.88 -14.30 -47.92
N SER A 229 -30.20 -14.51 -49.06
CA SER A 229 -30.20 -13.61 -50.20
C SER A 229 -31.60 -13.55 -50.80
N GLU A 230 -32.26 -14.72 -50.99
CA GLU A 230 -33.63 -14.79 -51.49
C GLU A 230 -34.66 -14.12 -50.53
N GLU A 231 -34.48 -14.28 -49.23
CA GLU A 231 -35.29 -13.59 -48.21
C GLU A 231 -35.07 -12.07 -48.28
N ALA A 232 -33.80 -11.64 -48.40
CA ALA A 232 -33.47 -10.22 -48.55
C ALA A 232 -34.01 -9.63 -49.82
N GLU A 233 -34.01 -10.36 -50.95
CA GLU A 233 -34.60 -10.00 -52.24
C GLU A 233 -36.11 -9.87 -52.09
N LYS A 234 -36.80 -10.83 -51.54
CA LYS A 234 -38.25 -10.79 -51.28
C LYS A 234 -38.65 -9.59 -50.44
N LEU A 235 -37.86 -9.29 -49.44
CA LEU A 235 -38.09 -8.16 -48.55
C LEU A 235 -37.83 -6.83 -49.28
N LEU A 236 -36.83 -6.77 -50.17
CA LEU A 236 -36.52 -5.65 -51.02
C LEU A 236 -37.67 -5.40 -51.99
N ASP A 237 -38.14 -6.45 -52.71
CA ASP A 237 -39.28 -6.37 -53.61
C ASP A 237 -40.56 -5.92 -52.93
N GLN A 238 -40.83 -6.42 -51.72
CA GLN A 238 -41.97 -5.97 -50.92
C GLN A 238 -41.90 -4.48 -50.61
N LYS A 239 -40.72 -3.98 -50.22
CA LYS A 239 -40.52 -2.56 -49.92
C LYS A 239 -40.59 -1.69 -51.21
N GLU A 240 -40.03 -2.17 -52.36
CA GLU A 240 -40.08 -1.50 -53.62
C GLU A 240 -41.53 -1.44 -54.14
N ASN A 241 -42.26 -2.52 -54.08
CA ASN A 241 -43.68 -2.56 -54.42
C ASN A 241 -44.54 -1.65 -53.51
N ALA A 242 -44.20 -1.63 -52.22
CA ALA A 242 -44.84 -0.70 -51.28
C ALA A 242 -44.55 0.77 -51.68
N LEU A 243 -43.31 1.12 -52.02
CA LEU A 243 -42.96 2.46 -52.48
C LEU A 243 -43.63 2.82 -53.80
N ALA A 244 -43.73 1.88 -54.79
CA ALA A 244 -44.41 2.08 -56.06
C ALA A 244 -45.88 2.45 -55.87
N ASN A 245 -46.59 1.82 -54.94
CA ASN A 245 -47.96 2.15 -54.58
C ASN A 245 -48.10 3.59 -54.04
N TYR A 246 -47.05 4.09 -53.35
CA TYR A 246 -47.04 5.48 -52.89
C TYR A 246 -46.62 6.47 -53.94
N GLN A 247 -45.82 6.07 -54.97
CA GLN A 247 -45.40 6.95 -56.07
C GLN A 247 -46.57 7.49 -56.88
N ILE A 248 -47.61 6.66 -57.12
CA ILE A 248 -48.80 7.06 -57.83
C ILE A 248 -49.50 8.22 -57.10
N ILE A 249 -49.61 8.11 -55.78
CA ILE A 249 -50.21 9.15 -54.94
C ILE A 249 -49.31 10.37 -54.82
N LEU A 250 -47.98 10.18 -54.79
CA LEU A 250 -47.05 11.31 -54.81
C LEU A 250 -47.13 12.12 -56.06
N LEU A 251 -47.38 11.48 -57.24
CA LEU A 251 -47.65 12.18 -58.53
C LEU A 251 -48.96 12.96 -58.46
N THR A 252 -50.01 12.35 -57.88
CA THR A 252 -51.28 13.07 -57.69
C THR A 252 -51.17 14.23 -56.72
N LEU A 253 -50.29 14.13 -55.77
CA LEU A 253 -49.94 15.20 -54.81
C LEU A 253 -49.21 16.36 -55.55
N GLU A 254 -48.23 16.02 -56.40
CA GLU A 254 -47.48 17.01 -57.17
C GLU A 254 -48.42 17.78 -58.14
N ASP A 255 -49.36 17.08 -58.76
CA ASP A 255 -50.38 17.72 -59.59
C ASP A 255 -51.34 18.61 -58.79
N LEU A 256 -51.67 18.20 -57.58
CA LEU A 256 -52.47 19.02 -56.67
C LEU A 256 -51.72 20.30 -56.28
N GLU A 257 -50.40 20.21 -55.95
CA GLU A 257 -49.53 21.35 -55.63
C GLU A 257 -49.45 22.34 -56.80
N LYS A 258 -49.31 21.86 -58.05
CA LYS A 258 -49.32 22.71 -59.24
C LYS A 258 -50.64 23.46 -59.40
N ARG A 259 -51.78 22.81 -59.10
CA ARG A 259 -53.10 23.44 -59.17
C ARG A 259 -53.30 24.40 -57.97
N GLU A 260 -52.82 24.12 -56.81
CA GLU A 260 -52.84 25.03 -55.65
C GLU A 260 -52.01 26.30 -55.94
N ALA A 261 -50.84 26.17 -56.56
CA ALA A 261 -50.05 27.30 -57.05
C ALA A 261 -50.77 28.12 -58.11
N THR A 262 -51.40 27.43 -59.04
CA THR A 262 -52.18 28.11 -60.14
C THR A 262 -53.38 28.83 -59.53
N PHE A 263 -54.09 28.23 -58.59
CA PHE A 263 -55.18 28.89 -57.90
C PHE A 263 -54.73 30.13 -57.15
N SER A 264 -53.63 30.03 -56.40
CA SER A 264 -53.03 31.11 -55.63
C SER A 264 -52.60 32.28 -56.53
N GLU A 265 -52.06 32.01 -57.74
CA GLU A 265 -51.67 33.00 -58.69
C GLU A 265 -52.92 33.72 -59.28
N LEU A 266 -54.00 32.98 -59.54
CA LEU A 266 -55.25 33.53 -59.99
C LEU A 266 -56.01 34.33 -58.96
N ASP A 267 -55.93 33.89 -57.65
CA ASP A 267 -56.54 34.59 -56.52
C ASP A 267 -55.91 35.96 -56.26
N LEU A 268 -54.63 36.10 -56.57
CA LEU A 268 -53.92 37.41 -56.54
C LEU A 268 -54.30 38.34 -57.66
N ARG A 269 -54.82 37.79 -58.80
CA ARG A 269 -55.08 38.55 -59.99
C ARG A 269 -56.55 38.90 -60.19
N TYR A 270 -57.46 38.13 -59.61
CA TYR A 270 -58.90 38.23 -59.87
C TYR A 270 -59.71 38.36 -58.59
N LEU A 271 -60.85 39.10 -58.70
CA LEU A 271 -61.81 39.20 -57.59
C LEU A 271 -62.55 37.85 -57.40
N SER A 272 -62.97 37.56 -56.16
CA SER A 272 -63.58 36.30 -55.75
C SER A 272 -64.74 35.75 -56.56
N LYS A 273 -65.42 36.59 -57.33
CA LYS A 273 -66.53 36.21 -58.23
C LYS A 273 -66.13 36.01 -59.71
N HIS A 274 -64.85 36.09 -60.05
CA HIS A 274 -64.39 35.91 -61.38
C HIS A 274 -64.50 34.48 -61.89
N PRO A 275 -65.11 34.21 -63.08
CA PRO A 275 -65.35 32.83 -63.56
C PRO A 275 -64.10 31.94 -63.60
N LYS A 276 -62.92 32.48 -63.96
CA LYS A 276 -61.65 31.75 -64.01
C LYS A 276 -61.21 31.35 -62.66
N LEU A 277 -61.38 32.19 -61.60
CA LEU A 277 -61.03 31.88 -60.24
C LEU A 277 -61.96 30.82 -59.64
N ILE A 278 -63.25 30.93 -59.91
CA ILE A 278 -64.26 29.92 -59.47
C ILE A 278 -63.99 28.57 -60.13
N ALA A 279 -63.65 28.56 -61.41
CA ALA A 279 -63.30 27.32 -62.12
C ALA A 279 -62.00 26.66 -61.53
N ALA A 280 -61.00 27.48 -61.28
CA ALA A 280 -59.76 26.98 -60.65
C ALA A 280 -60.00 26.45 -59.23
N LYS A 281 -60.85 27.14 -58.43
CA LYS A 281 -61.25 26.71 -57.10
C LYS A 281 -62.00 25.36 -57.14
N ASN A 282 -62.99 25.24 -57.98
CA ASN A 282 -63.76 24.00 -58.11
C ASN A 282 -62.89 22.84 -58.60
N ALA A 283 -61.96 23.09 -59.52
CA ALA A 283 -61.01 22.11 -59.98
C ALA A 283 -60.07 21.68 -58.84
N LEU A 284 -59.61 22.65 -58.06
CA LEU A 284 -58.74 22.34 -56.90
C LEU A 284 -59.48 21.50 -55.84
N GLU A 285 -60.70 21.83 -55.48
CA GLU A 285 -61.54 21.08 -54.55
C GLU A 285 -61.88 19.68 -55.06
N GLU A 286 -62.12 19.50 -56.34
CA GLU A 286 -62.35 18.18 -56.94
C GLU A 286 -61.11 17.32 -56.87
N TYR A 287 -59.96 17.87 -57.30
CA TYR A 287 -58.67 17.13 -57.20
C TYR A 287 -58.27 16.86 -55.77
N ALA A 288 -58.45 17.77 -54.83
CA ALA A 288 -58.22 17.57 -53.43
C ALA A 288 -59.11 16.46 -52.88
N SER A 289 -60.38 16.43 -53.22
CA SER A 289 -61.29 15.36 -52.78
C SER A 289 -60.95 14.00 -53.42
N ARG A 290 -60.43 13.98 -54.63
CA ARG A 290 -59.93 12.79 -55.33
C ARG A 290 -58.67 12.28 -54.65
N PHE A 291 -57.68 13.12 -54.38
CA PHE A 291 -56.46 12.81 -53.71
C PHE A 291 -56.74 12.21 -52.31
N LEU A 292 -57.62 12.82 -51.53
CA LEU A 292 -57.97 12.33 -50.20
C LEU A 292 -58.64 10.94 -50.29
N ARG A 293 -59.44 10.64 -51.24
CA ARG A 293 -60.02 9.28 -51.45
C ARG A 293 -58.99 8.30 -51.87
N GLU A 294 -58.10 8.63 -52.80
CA GLU A 294 -56.97 7.73 -53.17
C GLU A 294 -56.00 7.50 -52.02
N PHE A 295 -55.68 8.55 -51.28
CA PHE A 295 -54.89 8.45 -50.06
C PHE A 295 -55.51 7.50 -49.03
N ASP A 296 -56.82 7.64 -48.81
CA ASP A 296 -57.51 6.78 -47.84
C ASP A 296 -57.57 5.31 -48.31
N GLN A 297 -57.72 5.09 -49.65
CA GLN A 297 -57.63 3.74 -50.21
C GLN A 297 -56.25 3.11 -50.03
N VAL A 298 -55.17 3.85 -50.33
CA VAL A 298 -53.83 3.33 -50.18
C VAL A 298 -53.46 3.13 -48.69
N ARG A 299 -53.88 4.04 -47.83
CA ARG A 299 -53.72 3.86 -46.37
C ARG A 299 -54.39 2.58 -45.87
N LYS A 300 -55.61 2.26 -46.34
CA LYS A 300 -56.34 1.05 -45.97
C LYS A 300 -55.76 -0.25 -46.58
N ALA A 301 -55.23 -0.14 -47.81
CA ALA A 301 -54.67 -1.25 -48.55
C ALA A 301 -53.19 -1.52 -48.21
N ALA A 302 -52.50 -0.60 -47.54
CA ALA A 302 -51.08 -0.70 -47.27
C ALA A 302 -50.74 -1.87 -46.37
N ALA A 303 -49.70 -2.60 -46.71
CA ALA A 303 -49.15 -3.67 -45.91
C ALA A 303 -48.64 -3.18 -44.54
N ASP A 304 -48.30 -1.92 -44.41
CA ASP A 304 -47.74 -1.25 -43.23
C ASP A 304 -48.80 -0.81 -42.21
N LYS A 305 -49.62 -1.73 -41.78
CA LYS A 305 -50.70 -1.42 -40.83
C LYS A 305 -50.19 -0.73 -39.56
N ALA A 306 -49.01 -1.14 -39.03
CA ALA A 306 -48.42 -0.56 -37.82
C ALA A 306 -48.13 0.95 -37.94
N TYR A 307 -47.65 1.44 -39.07
CA TYR A 307 -47.40 2.86 -39.28
C TYR A 307 -48.71 3.65 -39.30
N TRP A 308 -49.70 3.14 -40.00
CA TRP A 308 -50.99 3.82 -40.12
C TRP A 308 -51.83 3.77 -38.84
N GLU A 309 -51.73 2.70 -38.07
CA GLU A 309 -52.35 2.62 -36.73
C GLU A 309 -51.77 3.67 -35.78
N LYS A 310 -50.44 3.87 -35.82
CA LYS A 310 -49.77 4.91 -35.01
C LYS A 310 -50.21 6.33 -35.43
N SER A 311 -50.48 6.56 -36.72
CA SER A 311 -50.92 7.85 -37.27
C SER A 311 -52.44 8.06 -37.16
N LYS A 312 -53.19 7.09 -36.66
CA LYS A 312 -54.66 7.09 -36.61
C LYS A 312 -55.25 8.22 -35.77
N SER A 313 -54.55 8.61 -34.68
CA SER A 313 -54.99 9.70 -33.81
C SER A 313 -54.93 11.07 -34.49
N GLU A 314 -53.95 11.28 -35.38
CA GLU A 314 -53.80 12.52 -36.12
C GLU A 314 -54.84 12.64 -37.28
N TRP A 315 -55.18 11.51 -37.89
CA TRP A 315 -56.13 11.46 -39.03
C TRP A 315 -57.59 11.46 -38.63
N ASN A 316 -57.96 10.84 -37.53
CA ASN A 316 -59.36 10.63 -37.08
C ASN A 316 -59.90 11.76 -36.19
N GLN A 317 -59.26 12.94 -36.14
CA GLN A 317 -59.87 14.09 -35.44
C GLN A 317 -61.16 14.52 -36.12
N GLN A 318 -62.27 14.60 -35.41
CA GLN A 318 -63.60 14.80 -35.98
C GLN A 318 -63.87 16.18 -36.55
N ASP A 319 -63.07 17.21 -36.16
CA ASP A 319 -63.27 18.62 -36.52
C ASP A 319 -62.27 19.16 -37.56
N LEU A 320 -61.57 18.29 -38.29
CA LEU A 320 -60.62 18.73 -39.32
C LEU A 320 -61.32 19.16 -40.59
N ASP A 321 -61.03 20.38 -41.00
CA ASP A 321 -61.41 20.89 -42.32
C ASP A 321 -60.62 20.20 -43.47
N GLN A 322 -61.08 20.35 -44.70
CA GLN A 322 -60.51 19.69 -45.88
C GLN A 322 -59.03 20.08 -46.09
N LEU A 323 -58.66 21.35 -45.82
CA LEU A 323 -57.30 21.84 -45.93
C LEU A 323 -56.34 21.21 -44.90
N SER A 324 -56.76 21.11 -43.63
CA SER A 324 -56.00 20.46 -42.58
C SER A 324 -55.80 18.98 -42.88
N ARG A 325 -56.79 18.28 -43.39
CA ARG A 325 -56.67 16.88 -43.84
C ARG A 325 -55.67 16.73 -45.00
N LEU A 326 -55.66 17.61 -45.96
CA LEU A 326 -54.63 17.60 -46.99
C LEU A 326 -53.23 17.80 -46.48
N GLN A 327 -53.02 18.74 -45.58
CA GLN A 327 -51.69 18.98 -44.94
C GLN A 327 -51.22 17.78 -44.13
N ILE A 328 -52.09 17.15 -43.35
CA ILE A 328 -51.78 15.95 -42.60
C ILE A 328 -51.47 14.80 -43.57
N ALA A 329 -52.31 14.55 -44.59
CA ALA A 329 -52.07 13.50 -45.59
C ALA A 329 -50.73 13.68 -46.30
N ARG A 330 -50.40 14.91 -46.72
CA ARG A 330 -49.12 15.27 -47.32
C ARG A 330 -47.95 14.95 -46.40
N ARG A 331 -48.02 15.43 -45.16
CA ARG A 331 -46.95 15.17 -44.15
C ARG A 331 -46.75 13.69 -43.92
N LEU A 332 -47.83 12.93 -43.71
CA LEU A 332 -47.75 11.50 -43.45
C LEU A 332 -47.21 10.72 -44.66
N LEU A 333 -47.61 11.10 -45.86
CA LEU A 333 -47.21 10.45 -47.09
C LEU A 333 -45.75 10.71 -47.44
N THR A 334 -45.29 11.97 -47.34
CA THR A 334 -43.87 12.30 -47.50
C THR A 334 -42.96 11.67 -46.45
N ALA A 335 -43.36 11.71 -45.18
CA ALA A 335 -42.59 11.07 -44.12
C ALA A 335 -42.47 9.55 -44.35
N ARG A 336 -43.57 8.90 -44.79
CA ARG A 336 -43.53 7.46 -45.05
C ARG A 336 -42.72 7.11 -46.28
N ALA A 337 -42.84 7.87 -47.35
CA ALA A 337 -42.04 7.70 -48.56
C ALA A 337 -40.56 7.84 -48.29
N THR A 338 -40.16 8.82 -47.47
CA THR A 338 -38.75 9.01 -47.06
C THR A 338 -38.25 7.83 -46.25
N VAL A 339 -39.02 7.31 -45.28
CA VAL A 339 -38.66 6.13 -44.51
C VAL A 339 -38.55 4.88 -45.37
N LEU A 340 -39.47 4.69 -46.33
CA LEU A 340 -39.40 3.57 -47.27
C LEU A 340 -38.18 3.68 -48.19
N THR A 341 -37.89 4.86 -48.72
CA THR A 341 -36.72 5.08 -49.59
C THR A 341 -35.41 4.79 -48.85
N SER A 342 -35.25 5.31 -47.63
CA SER A 342 -34.08 4.98 -46.80
C SER A 342 -34.03 3.50 -46.45
N GLY A 343 -35.18 2.88 -46.14
CA GLY A 343 -35.28 1.46 -45.85
C GLY A 343 -34.96 0.56 -47.04
N ILE A 344 -35.28 1.00 -48.29
CA ILE A 344 -34.91 0.30 -49.53
C ILE A 344 -33.41 0.42 -49.77
N ALA A 345 -32.82 1.60 -49.59
CA ALA A 345 -31.37 1.78 -49.73
C ALA A 345 -30.58 0.86 -48.79
N SER A 346 -30.95 0.83 -47.48
CA SER A 346 -30.34 -0.07 -46.52
C SER A 346 -30.54 -1.55 -46.87
N GLN A 347 -31.76 -1.95 -47.31
CA GLN A 347 -32.04 -3.34 -47.68
C GLN A 347 -31.27 -3.78 -48.93
N ARG A 348 -31.11 -2.86 -49.89
CA ARG A 348 -30.34 -3.10 -51.12
C ARG A 348 -28.85 -3.29 -50.78
N GLU A 349 -28.33 -2.56 -49.84
CA GLU A 349 -26.96 -2.71 -49.34
C GLU A 349 -26.78 -4.10 -48.73
N VAL A 350 -27.71 -4.56 -47.87
CA VAL A 350 -27.71 -5.90 -47.29
C VAL A 350 -27.75 -6.98 -48.35
N TYR A 351 -28.68 -6.86 -49.34
CA TYR A 351 -28.80 -7.81 -50.44
C TYR A 351 -27.52 -7.87 -51.28
N ASN A 352 -26.94 -6.71 -51.64
CA ASN A 352 -25.68 -6.66 -52.37
C ASN A 352 -24.52 -7.26 -51.58
N SER A 353 -24.45 -6.99 -50.30
CA SER A 353 -23.44 -7.60 -49.39
C SER A 353 -23.57 -9.11 -49.34
N LEU A 354 -24.78 -9.64 -49.17
CA LEU A 354 -25.04 -11.07 -49.17
C LEU A 354 -24.68 -11.71 -50.53
N ASN A 355 -25.03 -11.07 -51.66
CA ASN A 355 -24.67 -11.59 -52.99
C ASN A 355 -23.16 -11.52 -53.24
N THR A 356 -22.46 -10.49 -52.75
CA THR A 356 -21.01 -10.41 -52.83
C THR A 356 -20.38 -11.54 -52.03
N GLN A 357 -20.86 -11.77 -50.80
CA GLN A 357 -20.38 -12.88 -49.94
C GLN A 357 -20.68 -14.24 -50.61
N LEU A 358 -21.83 -14.40 -51.23
CA LEU A 358 -22.20 -15.63 -51.95
C LEU A 358 -21.32 -15.85 -53.18
N ALA A 359 -21.02 -14.76 -53.94
CA ALA A 359 -20.10 -14.81 -55.08
C ALA A 359 -18.65 -15.09 -54.61
N GLU A 360 -18.21 -14.49 -53.49
CA GLU A 360 -16.90 -14.75 -52.90
C GLU A 360 -16.78 -16.19 -52.39
N LEU A 361 -17.85 -16.73 -51.77
CA LEU A 361 -17.87 -18.13 -51.34
C LEU A 361 -17.82 -19.06 -52.52
N ASN A 362 -18.63 -18.85 -53.53
CA ASN A 362 -18.65 -19.67 -54.78
C ASN A 362 -17.31 -19.57 -55.53
N ALA A 363 -16.59 -18.45 -55.47
CA ALA A 363 -15.26 -18.28 -56.03
C ALA A 363 -14.17 -18.95 -55.16
N LYS A 364 -14.32 -18.93 -53.83
CA LYS A 364 -13.41 -19.60 -52.89
C LYS A 364 -13.64 -21.12 -52.77
N GLU A 365 -14.81 -21.65 -53.18
CA GLU A 365 -15.11 -23.07 -53.18
C GLU A 365 -14.18 -23.92 -54.10
N GLY A 366 -13.41 -23.24 -54.95
CA GLY A 366 -12.38 -23.86 -55.77
C GLY A 366 -10.98 -23.97 -55.19
N GLU A 367 -10.67 -23.20 -54.13
CA GLU A 367 -9.26 -23.00 -53.74
C GLU A 367 -8.80 -23.48 -52.37
N THR A 368 -9.65 -23.68 -51.36
CA THR A 368 -9.11 -24.03 -50.00
C THR A 368 -10.03 -24.94 -49.17
N ALA A 369 -9.95 -26.21 -49.35
CA ALA A 369 -10.46 -27.18 -48.36
C ALA A 369 -9.37 -27.43 -47.30
N VAL A 370 -9.46 -26.75 -46.14
CA VAL A 370 -8.61 -27.03 -44.98
C VAL A 370 -9.04 -28.36 -44.35
N GLU A 371 -8.18 -29.36 -44.33
CA GLU A 371 -8.44 -30.68 -43.74
C GLU A 371 -7.97 -30.66 -42.27
N VAL A 372 -8.88 -30.96 -41.34
CA VAL A 372 -8.58 -31.08 -39.93
C VAL A 372 -8.63 -32.55 -39.54
N GLU A 373 -7.51 -33.06 -39.06
CA GLU A 373 -7.41 -34.41 -38.53
C GLU A 373 -7.04 -34.35 -37.05
N LEU A 374 -7.49 -35.36 -36.31
CA LEU A 374 -7.05 -35.57 -34.94
C LEU A 374 -5.60 -36.10 -34.98
N ASP A 375 -4.65 -35.28 -34.49
CA ASP A 375 -3.22 -35.59 -34.47
C ASP A 375 -2.89 -36.53 -33.29
N SER A 376 -3.33 -36.14 -32.07
CA SER A 376 -3.13 -36.97 -30.89
C SER A 376 -4.29 -36.82 -29.91
N LEU A 377 -4.63 -37.92 -29.28
CA LEU A 377 -5.52 -37.97 -28.13
C LEU A 377 -4.80 -37.46 -26.88
N SER A 378 -5.59 -37.03 -25.90
CA SER A 378 -5.04 -36.54 -24.64
C SER A 378 -4.39 -37.65 -23.83
N GLU A 379 -3.27 -37.36 -23.18
CA GLU A 379 -2.66 -38.24 -22.20
C GLU A 379 -3.23 -37.98 -20.81
N LEU A 380 -3.39 -39.03 -19.99
CA LEU A 380 -3.91 -38.90 -18.64
C LEU A 380 -2.94 -38.05 -17.76
N PRO A 381 -3.30 -36.86 -17.31
CA PRO A 381 -2.41 -36.02 -16.56
C PRO A 381 -2.16 -36.59 -15.14
N ILE A 382 -0.89 -36.87 -14.84
CA ILE A 382 -0.47 -37.44 -13.53
C ILE A 382 -0.42 -36.35 -12.45
N ASN A 383 -0.03 -35.13 -12.83
CA ASN A 383 0.13 -34.02 -11.91
C ASN A 383 -0.94 -32.94 -12.15
N PRO A 384 -1.49 -32.32 -11.08
CA PRO A 384 -2.41 -31.23 -11.25
C PRO A 384 -1.70 -29.97 -11.82
N SER A 385 -2.31 -29.33 -12.78
CA SER A 385 -1.82 -28.08 -13.39
C SER A 385 -2.06 -26.86 -12.51
N SER A 386 -3.11 -26.90 -11.68
CA SER A 386 -3.50 -25.83 -10.77
C SER A 386 -3.97 -26.40 -9.42
N PRO A 387 -3.69 -25.71 -8.30
CA PRO A 387 -2.83 -24.56 -8.17
C PRO A 387 -1.33 -24.88 -8.30
N LYS A 388 -0.58 -24.03 -8.97
CA LYS A 388 0.87 -24.19 -9.11
C LYS A 388 1.54 -23.93 -7.77
N GLN A 389 2.08 -24.98 -7.15
CA GLN A 389 2.64 -24.92 -5.78
C GLN A 389 3.70 -23.83 -5.62
N LEU A 390 4.65 -23.73 -6.57
CA LEU A 390 5.74 -22.77 -6.49
C LEU A 390 5.27 -21.31 -6.60
N THR A 391 4.32 -21.04 -7.50
CA THR A 391 3.77 -19.67 -7.68
C THR A 391 2.92 -19.27 -6.49
N THR A 392 2.12 -20.16 -5.93
CA THR A 392 1.27 -19.90 -4.76
C THR A 392 2.11 -19.66 -3.52
N LEU A 393 3.13 -20.50 -3.25
CA LEU A 393 4.07 -20.30 -2.15
C LEU A 393 4.88 -19.00 -2.35
N GLY A 394 5.31 -18.72 -3.58
CA GLY A 394 6.01 -17.48 -3.92
C GLY A 394 5.15 -16.25 -3.68
N ALA A 395 3.90 -16.27 -4.12
CA ALA A 395 2.95 -15.18 -3.90
C ALA A 395 2.70 -14.93 -2.40
N GLY A 396 2.46 -16.00 -1.63
CA GLY A 396 2.27 -15.89 -0.19
C GLY A 396 3.51 -15.39 0.55
N THR A 397 4.69 -15.80 0.12
CA THR A 397 5.96 -15.31 0.67
C THR A 397 6.14 -13.82 0.42
N ILE A 398 5.89 -13.36 -0.81
CA ILE A 398 6.00 -11.93 -1.17
C ILE A 398 4.97 -11.11 -0.42
N PHE A 399 3.71 -11.53 -0.43
CA PHE A 399 2.62 -10.80 0.23
C PHE A 399 2.79 -10.77 1.75
N GLY A 400 3.11 -11.93 2.34
CA GLY A 400 3.35 -12.03 3.78
C GLY A 400 4.56 -11.20 4.24
N SER A 401 5.67 -11.25 3.51
CA SER A 401 6.85 -10.43 3.79
C SER A 401 6.56 -8.94 3.62
N GLY A 402 5.81 -8.57 2.58
CA GLY A 402 5.38 -7.20 2.34
C GLY A 402 4.51 -6.65 3.47
N LEU A 403 3.54 -7.42 3.93
CA LEU A 403 2.68 -7.04 5.07
C LEU A 403 3.48 -6.92 6.36
N GLY A 404 4.37 -7.88 6.64
CA GLY A 404 5.26 -7.84 7.80
C GLY A 404 6.21 -6.63 7.78
N PHE A 405 6.74 -6.30 6.60
CA PHE A 405 7.55 -5.10 6.41
C PHE A 405 6.75 -3.82 6.64
N ALA A 406 5.55 -3.74 6.06
CA ALA A 406 4.66 -2.58 6.24
C ALA A 406 4.31 -2.37 7.72
N LEU A 407 4.01 -3.45 8.45
CA LEU A 407 3.73 -3.40 9.88
C LEU A 407 4.97 -2.96 10.67
N ALA A 408 6.15 -3.53 10.39
CA ALA A 408 7.40 -3.12 11.03
C ALA A 408 7.70 -1.64 10.79
N PHE A 409 7.51 -1.17 9.55
CA PHE A 409 7.69 0.23 9.17
C PHE A 409 6.70 1.16 9.89
N LEU A 410 5.43 0.76 9.98
CA LEU A 410 4.41 1.50 10.72
C LEU A 410 4.80 1.64 12.20
N LEU A 411 5.23 0.53 12.83
CA LEU A 411 5.68 0.53 14.21
C LEU A 411 6.94 1.38 14.45
N VAL A 412 7.84 1.49 13.46
CA VAL A 412 8.99 2.42 13.51
C VAL A 412 8.52 3.86 13.46
N LYS A 413 7.54 4.17 12.59
CA LYS A 413 6.96 5.52 12.46
C LYS A 413 6.17 5.97 13.69
N LEU A 414 5.48 5.05 14.34
CA LEU A 414 4.71 5.32 15.56
C LEU A 414 5.59 5.47 16.80
N ASP A 415 6.86 5.04 16.73
CA ASP A 415 7.79 5.12 17.85
C ASP A 415 8.35 6.54 18.02
N ASN A 416 7.78 7.24 18.98
CA ASN A 416 8.13 8.64 19.28
C ASN A 416 9.16 8.76 20.44
N LYS A 417 9.98 7.73 20.66
CA LYS A 417 10.98 7.70 21.75
C LYS A 417 12.41 7.77 21.22
N PHE A 418 13.34 8.16 22.09
CA PHE A 418 14.76 8.17 21.77
C PHE A 418 15.39 6.78 22.05
N HIS A 419 16.07 6.23 21.06
CA HIS A 419 16.77 4.94 21.18
C HIS A 419 18.28 5.06 21.10
N THR A 420 18.79 6.19 20.63
CA THR A 420 20.23 6.46 20.53
C THR A 420 20.58 7.86 21.02
N VAL A 421 21.79 7.99 21.53
CA VAL A 421 22.34 9.28 21.98
C VAL A 421 22.35 10.27 20.82
N SER A 422 22.75 9.84 19.63
CA SER A 422 22.77 10.67 18.42
C SER A 422 21.40 11.22 18.02
N GLN A 423 20.29 10.51 18.33
CA GLN A 423 18.94 11.04 18.09
C GLN A 423 18.63 12.23 18.99
N VAL A 424 19.10 12.17 20.24
CA VAL A 424 18.90 13.28 21.20
C VAL A 424 19.72 14.50 20.76
N GLU A 425 20.98 14.28 20.40
CA GLU A 425 21.91 15.34 19.96
C GLU A 425 21.40 16.03 18.67
N LEU A 426 21.08 15.25 17.63
CA LEU A 426 20.59 15.80 16.35
C LEU A 426 19.27 16.54 16.47
N MET A 427 18.36 16.10 17.36
CA MET A 427 17.08 16.75 17.53
C MET A 427 17.17 18.01 18.38
N SER A 428 17.99 17.99 19.43
CA SER A 428 18.11 19.12 20.36
C SER A 428 19.04 20.21 19.85
N GLY A 429 20.06 19.83 19.07
CA GLY A 429 21.17 20.71 18.71
C GLY A 429 22.12 21.02 19.89
N LEU A 430 21.93 20.36 21.04
CA LEU A 430 22.67 20.62 22.26
C LEU A 430 23.73 19.53 22.52
N PRO A 431 24.84 19.87 23.17
CA PRO A 431 25.87 18.90 23.52
C PRO A 431 25.36 17.89 24.52
N ILE A 432 25.77 16.63 24.39
CA ILE A 432 25.51 15.60 25.36
C ILE A 432 26.59 15.67 26.44
N LEU A 433 26.18 16.06 27.65
CA LEU A 433 27.09 16.21 28.81
C LEU A 433 27.56 14.88 29.34
N ALA A 434 26.68 13.89 29.39
CA ALA A 434 27.00 12.52 29.76
C ALA A 434 25.90 11.57 29.32
N THR A 435 26.28 10.29 29.20
CA THR A 435 25.34 9.17 28.99
C THR A 435 25.42 8.24 30.20
N ILE A 436 24.32 8.17 30.94
CA ILE A 436 24.21 7.33 32.14
C ILE A 436 23.58 6.00 31.74
N GLN A 437 24.32 4.90 31.93
CA GLN A 437 23.83 3.58 31.58
C GLN A 437 22.70 3.13 32.50
N SER A 438 21.80 2.32 31.96
CA SER A 438 20.72 1.69 32.70
C SER A 438 21.28 0.79 33.81
N ILE A 439 20.76 0.96 35.03
CA ILE A 439 21.19 0.22 36.21
C ILE A 439 20.20 -0.89 36.51
N ASP A 440 20.60 -2.15 36.29
CA ASP A 440 19.89 -3.28 36.85
C ASP A 440 20.22 -3.40 38.36
N LEU A 441 19.19 -3.15 39.18
CA LEU A 441 19.36 -3.16 40.64
C LEU A 441 19.82 -4.51 41.20
N LYS A 442 19.48 -5.62 40.52
CA LYS A 442 19.95 -6.96 40.92
C LYS A 442 21.44 -7.13 40.65
N VAL A 443 21.87 -6.73 39.45
CA VAL A 443 23.28 -6.75 39.06
C VAL A 443 24.10 -5.82 39.94
N LEU A 444 23.58 -4.63 40.23
CA LEU A 444 24.25 -3.67 41.12
C LEU A 444 24.42 -4.21 42.54
N ALA A 445 23.38 -4.87 43.09
CA ALA A 445 23.44 -5.48 44.42
C ALA A 445 24.47 -6.63 44.49
N GLN A 446 24.53 -7.46 43.43
CA GLN A 446 25.53 -8.53 43.33
C GLN A 446 26.95 -7.94 43.24
N LEU A 447 27.13 -6.94 42.36
CA LEU A 447 28.40 -6.26 42.17
C LEU A 447 28.88 -5.61 43.51
N LYS A 448 27.94 -4.95 44.22
CA LYS A 448 28.21 -4.37 45.53
C LYS A 448 28.69 -5.42 46.53
N ALA A 449 27.95 -6.52 46.70
CA ALA A 449 28.27 -7.59 47.62
C ALA A 449 29.62 -8.27 47.29
N GLU A 450 29.94 -8.45 46.02
CA GLU A 450 31.22 -8.99 45.58
C GLU A 450 32.37 -8.03 45.89
N LYS A 451 32.22 -6.73 45.57
CA LYS A 451 33.23 -5.71 45.84
C LYS A 451 33.44 -5.44 47.34
N GLU A 452 32.38 -5.46 48.13
CA GLU A 452 32.49 -5.38 49.61
C GLU A 452 33.38 -6.50 50.18
N LYS A 453 33.21 -7.72 49.66
CA LYS A 453 34.08 -8.87 50.05
C LYS A 453 35.51 -8.71 49.56
N GLN A 454 35.71 -8.29 48.29
CA GLN A 454 37.03 -8.14 47.69
C GLN A 454 37.84 -7.00 48.33
N LEU A 455 37.24 -5.84 48.53
CA LEU A 455 37.90 -4.65 49.04
C LEU A 455 37.86 -4.56 50.58
N LYS A 456 37.12 -5.46 51.27
CA LYS A 456 36.87 -5.41 52.70
C LYS A 456 36.34 -4.05 53.18
N VAL A 457 35.48 -3.46 52.41
CA VAL A 457 34.83 -2.17 52.69
C VAL A 457 33.34 -2.39 52.93
N SER A 458 32.74 -1.57 53.77
CA SER A 458 31.30 -1.50 53.99
C SER A 458 30.81 -0.07 53.89
N ASP A 459 29.52 0.08 53.69
CA ASP A 459 28.92 1.40 53.74
C ASP A 459 29.06 2.02 55.12
N PRO A 460 29.36 3.31 55.26
CA PRO A 460 29.33 4.02 56.52
C PRO A 460 27.93 3.97 57.17
N PRO A 461 27.87 4.04 58.51
CA PRO A 461 26.59 4.08 59.22
C PRO A 461 25.70 5.21 58.71
N GLY A 462 24.42 4.89 58.47
CA GLY A 462 23.43 5.84 57.88
C GLY A 462 23.32 5.81 56.37
N MET A 463 24.34 5.36 55.64
CA MET A 463 24.28 5.22 54.18
C MET A 463 23.49 3.97 53.75
N GLU A 464 23.24 3.04 54.66
CA GLU A 464 22.43 1.83 54.43
C GLU A 464 20.99 2.17 54.01
N MET A 465 20.47 3.29 54.46
CA MET A 465 19.11 3.76 54.15
C MET A 465 18.99 4.44 52.76
N TRP A 466 20.12 4.75 52.12
CA TRP A 466 20.12 5.40 50.83
C TRP A 466 19.56 4.50 49.74
N ASP A 467 18.85 5.08 48.78
CA ASP A 467 18.42 4.37 47.59
C ASP A 467 19.62 3.68 46.91
N SER A 468 19.42 2.45 46.48
CA SER A 468 20.47 1.66 45.80
C SER A 468 21.00 2.31 44.52
N ARG A 469 20.23 3.23 43.91
CA ARG A 469 20.64 4.02 42.77
C ARG A 469 21.58 5.18 43.06
N LEU A 470 21.81 5.50 44.33
CA LEU A 470 22.92 6.35 44.78
C LEU A 470 24.18 5.52 44.81
N ILE A 471 24.97 5.58 43.76
CA ILE A 471 26.05 4.62 43.47
C ILE A 471 27.41 5.00 44.02
N PHE A 472 27.56 6.21 44.61
CA PHE A 472 28.83 6.62 45.22
C PHE A 472 28.99 6.06 46.62
N ARG A 473 28.97 4.74 46.69
CA ARG A 473 29.26 3.92 47.90
C ARG A 473 30.66 3.38 47.80
N PRO A 474 31.35 3.12 48.94
CA PRO A 474 32.75 2.67 48.93
C PRO A 474 33.01 1.49 47.98
N ALA A 475 32.14 0.50 47.98
CA ALA A 475 32.28 -0.69 47.13
C ALA A 475 32.08 -0.41 45.64
N LEU A 476 31.37 0.64 45.26
CA LEU A 476 30.98 0.94 43.88
C LEU A 476 31.79 2.07 43.23
N LEU A 477 32.71 2.70 43.94
CA LEU A 477 33.46 3.88 43.45
C LEU A 477 34.29 3.64 42.19
N GLN A 478 34.64 2.39 41.88
CA GLN A 478 35.43 2.01 40.73
C GLN A 478 34.58 1.22 39.72
N THR A 479 33.37 1.69 39.44
CA THR A 479 32.47 1.06 38.49
C THR A 479 32.23 1.98 37.28
N LEU A 480 31.81 1.40 36.15
CA LEU A 480 31.41 2.18 34.97
C LEU A 480 30.28 3.13 35.28
N TYR A 481 29.42 2.78 36.22
CA TYR A 481 28.29 3.65 36.60
C TYR A 481 28.76 4.95 37.27
N THR A 482 29.76 4.89 38.16
CA THR A 482 30.32 6.09 38.80
C THR A 482 31.12 6.93 37.82
N GLU A 483 31.77 6.32 36.82
CA GLU A 483 32.49 7.04 35.78
C GLU A 483 31.57 7.94 34.94
N ALA A 484 30.35 7.49 34.65
CA ALA A 484 29.38 8.33 33.88
C ALA A 484 29.10 9.67 34.61
N TYR A 485 28.98 9.65 35.94
CA TYR A 485 28.76 10.87 36.71
C TYR A 485 30.07 11.68 36.91
N ARG A 486 31.23 11.07 36.91
CA ARG A 486 32.51 11.79 36.85
C ARG A 486 32.69 12.53 35.53
N ILE A 487 32.28 11.88 34.41
CA ILE A 487 32.23 12.52 33.09
C ILE A 487 31.25 13.68 33.11
N LEU A 488 30.02 13.48 33.63
CA LEU A 488 29.03 14.54 33.76
C LEU A 488 29.59 15.74 34.52
N ARG A 489 30.22 15.50 35.65
CA ARG A 489 30.86 16.54 36.48
C ARG A 489 31.93 17.28 35.65
N ALA A 490 32.83 16.54 35.00
CA ALA A 490 33.88 17.14 34.19
C ALA A 490 33.29 17.98 33.06
N SER A 491 32.26 17.48 32.37
CA SER A 491 31.56 18.21 31.28
C SER A 491 30.93 19.53 31.80
N VAL A 492 30.24 19.50 32.94
CA VAL A 492 29.64 20.69 33.54
C VAL A 492 30.73 21.68 33.99
N THR A 493 31.83 21.21 34.55
CA THR A 493 32.95 22.08 34.96
C THR A 493 33.62 22.75 33.77
N LEU A 494 33.68 22.11 32.62
CA LEU A 494 34.28 22.64 31.38
C LEU A 494 33.41 23.69 30.66
N LEU A 495 32.13 23.84 31.04
CA LEU A 495 31.23 24.84 30.42
C LEU A 495 31.62 26.29 30.73
N GLY A 496 32.49 26.54 31.69
CA GLY A 496 32.96 27.88 32.01
C GLY A 496 34.06 27.94 33.08
N LYS A 497 34.49 29.13 33.49
CA LYS A 497 35.50 29.28 34.53
C LYS A 497 34.94 28.86 35.90
N GLU A 498 35.71 28.06 36.63
CA GLU A 498 35.31 27.38 37.86
C GLU A 498 34.75 28.34 38.95
N ASN A 499 35.23 29.57 39.03
CA ASN A 499 34.79 30.53 40.01
C ASN A 499 33.52 31.34 39.62
N GLU A 500 33.08 31.21 38.41
CA GLU A 500 31.94 31.95 37.84
C GLU A 500 30.65 31.14 37.79
N ARG A 501 30.69 29.81 37.95
CA ARG A 501 29.56 28.94 37.78
C ARG A 501 29.43 27.93 38.94
N LYS A 502 28.77 28.36 39.97
CA LYS A 502 28.58 27.57 41.20
C LYS A 502 27.27 26.79 41.21
N VAL A 503 26.23 27.29 40.55
CA VAL A 503 24.86 26.76 40.64
C VAL A 503 24.49 25.97 39.39
N SER A 504 24.21 24.67 39.57
CA SER A 504 23.79 23.78 38.50
C SER A 504 22.40 23.23 38.78
N LEU A 505 21.46 23.50 37.86
CA LEU A 505 20.08 23.03 37.89
C LEU A 505 19.91 21.77 37.05
N PHE A 506 19.28 20.75 37.62
CA PHE A 506 18.85 19.56 36.92
C PHE A 506 17.33 19.53 36.83
N SER A 507 16.81 19.51 35.61
CA SER A 507 15.41 19.29 35.36
C SER A 507 15.18 18.31 34.20
N SER A 508 13.94 18.08 33.87
CA SER A 508 13.53 17.14 32.82
C SER A 508 12.30 17.65 32.09
N ALA A 509 12.03 17.13 30.89
CA ALA A 509 10.83 17.50 30.13
C ALA A 509 9.56 16.95 30.81
N VAL A 510 9.59 15.68 31.24
CA VAL A 510 8.46 14.96 31.84
C VAL A 510 8.85 14.27 33.14
N PRO A 511 7.89 13.84 33.97
CA PRO A 511 8.19 13.10 35.21
C PRO A 511 8.83 11.72 34.92
N GLY A 512 9.69 11.25 35.83
CA GLY A 512 10.24 9.90 35.77
C GLY A 512 11.52 9.73 34.93
N GLU A 513 12.13 10.83 34.49
CA GLU A 513 13.36 10.82 33.68
C GLU A 513 14.64 10.61 34.51
N GLY A 514 14.54 10.61 35.84
CA GLY A 514 15.67 10.34 36.72
C GLY A 514 16.44 11.59 37.16
N LYS A 515 15.86 12.79 37.02
CA LYS A 515 16.46 14.05 37.43
C LYS A 515 17.03 14.03 38.86
N THR A 516 16.22 13.59 39.85
CA THR A 516 16.62 13.52 41.27
C THR A 516 17.77 12.57 41.50
N THR A 517 17.77 11.40 40.84
CA THR A 517 18.90 10.44 40.97
C THR A 517 20.15 11.01 40.30
N THR A 518 19.98 11.72 39.19
CA THR A 518 21.10 12.34 38.46
C THR A 518 21.70 13.50 39.26
N SER A 519 20.87 14.42 39.78
CA SER A 519 21.30 15.56 40.57
C SER A 519 22.03 15.09 41.88
N ALA A 520 21.46 14.08 42.57
CA ALA A 520 22.06 13.56 43.78
C ALA A 520 23.42 12.88 43.52
N ASN A 521 23.51 12.00 42.53
CA ASN A 521 24.82 11.38 42.22
C ASN A 521 25.83 12.40 41.68
N PHE A 522 25.41 13.41 40.93
CA PHE A 522 26.28 14.50 40.49
C PHE A 522 26.82 15.30 41.68
N ALA A 523 25.97 15.63 42.66
CA ALA A 523 26.35 16.37 43.82
C ALA A 523 27.37 15.59 44.71
N ILE A 524 27.12 14.29 44.89
CA ILE A 524 28.05 13.42 45.60
C ILE A 524 29.40 13.31 44.85
N ALA A 525 29.35 13.21 43.52
CA ALA A 525 30.56 13.18 42.69
C ALA A 525 31.37 14.47 42.78
N ALA A 526 30.73 15.63 42.95
CA ALA A 526 31.40 16.92 43.19
C ALA A 526 32.03 16.96 44.58
N ALA A 527 31.31 16.54 45.61
CA ALA A 527 31.82 16.49 46.98
C ALA A 527 33.05 15.59 47.14
N GLN A 528 33.06 14.43 46.41
CA GLN A 528 34.22 13.53 46.42
C GLN A 528 35.51 14.13 45.83
N GLN A 529 35.38 15.23 45.09
CA GLN A 529 36.54 16.00 44.61
C GLN A 529 37.11 16.95 45.67
N GLY A 530 36.49 16.99 46.88
CA GLY A 530 36.86 17.90 47.93
C GLY A 530 36.16 19.25 47.87
N LYS A 531 35.17 19.43 46.94
CA LYS A 531 34.38 20.66 46.85
C LYS A 531 33.26 20.64 47.86
N LYS A 532 33.12 21.75 48.64
CA LYS A 532 32.00 21.91 49.57
C LYS A 532 30.71 22.02 48.76
N THR A 533 29.91 20.94 48.74
CA THR A 533 28.76 20.78 47.84
C THR A 533 27.46 20.68 48.62
N ILE A 534 26.42 21.36 48.11
CA ILE A 534 25.06 21.23 48.60
C ILE A 534 24.11 20.80 47.50
N LEU A 535 23.24 19.81 47.82
CA LEU A 535 22.09 19.42 46.97
C LEU A 535 20.82 20.01 47.57
N ILE A 536 20.02 20.65 46.73
CA ILE A 536 18.78 21.35 47.12
C ILE A 536 17.59 20.72 46.40
N ASP A 537 16.54 20.38 47.15
CA ASP A 537 15.28 19.90 46.58
C ASP A 537 14.28 21.07 46.42
N PHE A 538 14.23 21.66 45.23
CA PHE A 538 13.26 22.69 44.84
C PHE A 538 11.99 22.14 44.20
N ASP A 539 11.81 20.82 44.11
CA ASP A 539 10.51 20.22 43.70
C ASP A 539 9.56 20.20 44.93
N LEU A 540 9.08 21.36 45.34
CA LEU A 540 8.19 21.47 46.50
C LEU A 540 6.84 20.76 46.29
N ARG A 541 6.47 20.46 45.03
CA ARG A 541 5.21 19.77 44.69
C ARG A 541 5.29 18.29 44.90
N LYS A 542 6.36 17.66 44.40
CA LYS A 542 6.62 16.22 44.51
C LYS A 542 8.08 15.92 44.94
N PRO A 543 8.50 16.42 46.11
CA PRO A 543 9.88 16.28 46.53
C PRO A 543 10.29 14.81 46.60
N ALA A 544 11.51 14.50 46.14
CA ALA A 544 12.00 13.15 46.02
C ALA A 544 13.41 12.94 46.62
N VAL A 545 14.16 14.01 46.82
CA VAL A 545 15.53 13.94 47.37
C VAL A 545 15.54 13.20 48.74
N HIS A 546 14.58 13.52 49.61
CA HIS A 546 14.49 12.86 50.92
C HIS A 546 14.38 11.33 50.84
N LYS A 547 13.64 10.82 49.82
CA LYS A 547 13.49 9.39 49.63
C LYS A 547 14.81 8.74 49.18
N ALA A 548 15.57 9.47 48.35
CA ALA A 548 16.85 9.01 47.85
C ALA A 548 17.84 8.79 49.03
N PHE A 549 17.73 9.59 50.07
CA PHE A 549 18.56 9.48 51.27
C PHE A 549 17.92 8.68 52.43
N GLY A 550 16.77 8.04 52.19
CA GLY A 550 16.11 7.13 53.13
C GLY A 550 15.23 7.83 54.19
N PHE A 551 14.99 9.12 54.07
CA PHE A 551 14.13 9.85 55.01
C PHE A 551 12.65 9.71 54.66
N LYS A 552 11.81 9.57 55.69
CA LYS A 552 10.37 9.70 55.53
C LYS A 552 9.99 11.18 55.65
N ARG A 553 9.00 11.61 54.85
CA ARG A 553 8.60 13.04 54.80
C ARG A 553 8.23 13.64 56.19
N ARG A 554 7.64 12.81 57.10
CA ARG A 554 7.25 13.24 58.46
C ARG A 554 8.44 13.43 59.38
N GLU A 555 9.59 12.85 59.06
CA GLU A 555 10.82 12.89 59.84
C GLU A 555 11.82 13.93 59.32
N LEU A 556 11.40 14.68 58.26
CA LEU A 556 12.28 15.67 57.65
C LEU A 556 12.53 16.83 58.59
N PRO A 557 13.80 17.30 58.68
CA PRO A 557 14.14 18.52 59.34
C PRO A 557 13.50 19.70 58.59
N ALA A 558 13.65 20.92 59.12
CA ALA A 558 13.31 22.11 58.38
C ALA A 558 13.98 22.13 56.98
N GLY A 559 13.31 22.66 55.98
CA GLY A 559 13.81 22.71 54.61
C GLY A 559 13.42 23.99 53.91
N ILE A 560 13.41 24.00 52.56
CA ILE A 560 13.09 25.15 51.73
C ILE A 560 11.72 25.77 52.10
N THR A 561 10.71 24.92 52.35
CA THR A 561 9.38 25.40 52.76
C THR A 561 9.42 26.23 54.04
N GLU A 562 10.14 25.75 55.04
CA GLU A 562 10.28 26.45 56.36
C GLU A 562 11.11 27.73 56.24
N ILE A 563 12.17 27.72 55.43
CA ILE A 563 12.95 28.94 55.14
C ILE A 563 12.10 29.99 54.45
N LEU A 564 11.42 29.64 53.37
CA LEU A 564 10.60 30.60 52.61
C LEU A 564 9.40 31.13 53.41
N THR A 565 8.92 30.36 54.42
CA THR A 565 7.85 30.81 55.33
C THR A 565 8.38 31.50 56.58
N GLY A 566 9.68 31.73 56.73
CA GLY A 566 10.32 32.37 57.87
C GLY A 566 10.29 31.56 59.16
N LYS A 567 10.09 30.25 59.11
CA LYS A 567 10.00 29.36 60.26
C LYS A 567 11.33 28.74 60.68
N ALA A 568 12.32 28.76 59.81
CA ALA A 568 13.67 28.25 60.07
C ALA A 568 14.70 29.11 59.32
N THR A 569 15.91 29.12 59.87
CA THR A 569 17.06 29.73 59.20
C THR A 569 17.72 28.72 58.23
N LEU A 570 18.49 29.21 57.29
CA LEU A 570 19.21 28.40 56.30
C LEU A 570 20.18 27.42 57.03
N ALA A 571 20.89 27.91 58.05
CA ALA A 571 21.85 27.09 58.84
C ALA A 571 21.18 25.93 59.59
N GLU A 572 19.95 26.10 60.07
CA GLU A 572 19.19 25.01 60.76
C GLU A 572 18.65 23.98 59.79
N ALA A 573 18.44 24.33 58.53
CA ALA A 573 17.83 23.46 57.50
C ALA A 573 18.86 22.60 56.76
N ILE A 574 20.11 23.03 56.68
CA ILE A 574 21.18 22.28 56.00
C ILE A 574 21.57 21.06 56.81
N GLN A 575 21.58 19.92 56.13
CA GLN A 575 21.93 18.62 56.74
C GLN A 575 23.20 18.03 56.11
N GLU A 576 24.20 17.73 56.93
CA GLU A 576 25.34 16.92 56.49
C GLU A 576 24.91 15.47 56.27
N GLN A 577 25.48 14.83 55.26
CA GLN A 577 25.15 13.44 54.95
C GLN A 577 26.23 12.49 55.45
N PRO A 578 25.84 11.36 56.07
CA PRO A 578 26.77 10.42 56.65
C PRO A 578 27.69 9.81 55.58
N GLY A 579 28.99 9.72 55.91
CA GLY A 579 30.00 9.04 55.11
C GLY A 579 30.44 9.78 53.84
N GLN A 580 30.01 11.00 53.64
CA GLN A 580 30.43 11.87 52.53
C GLN A 580 30.89 13.23 53.11
N GLU A 581 32.18 13.39 53.31
CA GLU A 581 32.75 14.70 53.68
C GLU A 581 32.42 15.74 52.59
N ASN A 582 32.20 16.97 53.01
CA ASN A 582 31.86 18.12 52.14
C ASN A 582 30.51 17.99 51.40
N PHE A 583 29.63 17.06 51.76
CA PHE A 583 28.34 16.90 51.11
C PHE A 583 27.18 17.21 52.08
N HIS A 584 26.38 18.17 51.67
CA HIS A 584 25.24 18.67 52.41
C HIS A 584 23.97 18.55 51.58
N VAL A 585 22.81 18.41 52.20
CA VAL A 585 21.50 18.38 51.55
C VAL A 585 20.55 19.34 52.21
N LEU A 586 19.87 20.12 51.43
CA LEU A 586 18.76 20.98 51.83
C LEU A 586 17.47 20.41 51.23
N PHE A 587 16.69 19.79 52.09
CA PHE A 587 15.43 19.14 51.66
C PHE A 587 14.34 20.17 51.37
N ALA A 588 13.30 19.78 50.65
CA ALA A 588 12.13 20.60 50.37
C ALA A 588 11.34 21.00 51.65
N GLY A 589 11.49 20.24 52.75
CA GLY A 589 10.77 20.43 54.01
C GLY A 589 9.39 19.80 54.01
N GLN A 590 8.49 20.30 54.85
CA GLN A 590 7.12 19.82 54.97
C GLN A 590 6.30 20.25 53.76
N LYS A 591 5.08 19.71 53.62
CA LYS A 591 4.24 20.02 52.48
C LYS A 591 3.82 21.47 52.45
N ALA A 592 4.26 22.18 51.44
CA ALA A 592 3.82 23.55 51.20
C ALA A 592 2.33 23.59 50.74
N PRO A 593 1.47 24.46 51.29
CA PRO A 593 0.09 24.56 50.84
C PRO A 593 -0.01 25.11 49.41
N ASN A 594 0.77 26.14 49.07
CA ASN A 594 0.81 26.75 47.75
C ASN A 594 2.26 26.82 47.23
N PRO A 595 2.82 25.72 46.71
CA PRO A 595 4.24 25.67 46.33
C PRO A 595 4.66 26.75 45.32
N GLY A 596 3.81 27.03 44.31
CA GLY A 596 4.13 28.03 43.28
C GLY A 596 4.15 29.47 43.75
N GLU A 597 3.44 29.78 44.84
CA GLU A 597 3.45 31.12 45.43
C GLU A 597 4.64 31.34 46.38
N LEU A 598 5.17 30.26 46.93
CA LEU A 598 6.35 30.30 47.79
C LEU A 598 7.66 30.49 47.03
N LEU A 599 7.72 29.95 45.79
CA LEU A 599 8.90 30.08 44.92
C LEU A 599 8.88 31.46 44.24
N THR A 600 9.15 32.52 44.97
CA THR A 600 9.35 33.84 44.39
C THR A 600 10.81 34.00 43.97
N THR A 601 11.07 34.83 42.95
CA THR A 601 12.42 35.11 42.46
C THR A 601 13.29 35.67 43.59
N GLU A 602 12.76 36.62 44.39
CA GLU A 602 13.50 37.22 45.50
C GLU A 602 13.85 36.21 46.60
N GLY A 603 12.94 35.30 46.93
CA GLY A 603 13.17 34.25 47.90
C GLY A 603 14.23 33.24 47.48
N VAL A 604 14.20 32.85 46.20
CA VAL A 604 15.19 31.94 45.59
C VAL A 604 16.57 32.59 45.55
N VAL A 605 16.66 33.81 45.04
CA VAL A 605 17.91 34.60 44.95
C VAL A 605 18.54 34.75 46.33
N ALA A 606 17.74 35.16 47.35
CA ALA A 606 18.25 35.33 48.71
C ALA A 606 18.87 34.02 49.32
N ILE A 607 18.26 32.85 49.03
CA ILE A 607 18.81 31.58 49.45
C ILE A 607 20.10 31.26 48.68
N LEU A 608 20.09 31.39 47.36
CA LEU A 608 21.24 31.09 46.50
C LEU A 608 22.44 31.97 46.80
N ASP A 609 22.22 33.28 47.06
CA ASP A 609 23.31 34.22 47.41
C ASP A 609 24.00 33.91 48.74
N GLN A 610 23.23 33.48 49.71
CA GLN A 610 23.83 33.00 50.97
C GLN A 610 24.64 31.70 50.75
N LEU A 611 24.07 30.74 50.00
CA LEU A 611 24.75 29.45 49.70
C LEU A 611 26.00 29.63 48.84
N LYS A 612 26.02 30.58 47.90
CA LYS A 612 27.21 30.92 47.08
C LYS A 612 28.40 31.38 47.91
N GLN A 613 28.17 31.91 49.11
CA GLN A 613 29.24 32.35 50.02
C GLN A 613 29.88 31.15 50.75
N GLU A 614 29.10 30.10 50.99
CA GLU A 614 29.57 28.95 51.84
C GLU A 614 29.94 27.71 51.03
N PHE A 615 29.35 27.55 49.83
CA PHE A 615 29.53 26.35 49.03
C PHE A 615 30.24 26.64 47.70
N ASP A 616 31.09 25.66 47.31
CA ASP A 616 31.78 25.69 46.02
C ASP A 616 30.85 25.25 44.86
N VAL A 617 29.98 24.25 45.15
CA VAL A 617 29.04 23.69 44.17
C VAL A 617 27.65 23.59 44.80
N ILE A 618 26.68 24.18 44.11
CA ILE A 618 25.26 24.18 44.48
C ILE A 618 24.53 23.41 43.41
N VAL A 619 23.86 22.31 43.77
CA VAL A 619 23.10 21.44 42.86
C VAL A 619 21.64 21.55 43.20
N ILE A 620 20.80 21.87 42.18
CA ILE A 620 19.36 22.03 42.34
C ILE A 620 18.66 20.87 41.65
N ASP A 621 17.87 20.11 42.39
CA ASP A 621 16.84 19.22 41.85
C ASP A 621 15.51 19.97 41.73
N SER A 622 14.86 19.97 40.57
CA SER A 622 13.65 20.71 40.31
C SER A 622 12.52 19.86 39.78
N ALA A 623 11.32 20.44 39.68
CA ALA A 623 10.20 19.79 39.01
C ALA A 623 10.39 19.72 37.48
N PRO A 624 9.69 18.79 36.78
CA PRO A 624 9.74 18.71 35.31
C PRO A 624 9.15 19.97 34.64
N LEU A 625 9.82 20.50 33.61
CA LEU A 625 9.50 21.75 32.95
C LEU A 625 8.11 21.83 32.33
N LEU A 626 7.66 20.75 31.69
CA LEU A 626 6.33 20.75 31.07
C LEU A 626 5.20 20.50 32.06
N ALA A 627 5.52 20.03 33.27
CA ALA A 627 4.52 19.73 34.28
C ALA A 627 4.10 20.95 35.08
N VAL A 628 5.06 21.85 35.38
CA VAL A 628 4.84 23.00 36.24
C VAL A 628 5.72 24.18 35.85
N PRO A 629 5.24 25.44 36.04
CA PRO A 629 5.98 26.62 35.67
C PRO A 629 7.14 26.96 36.66
N ASP A 630 7.14 26.37 37.85
CA ASP A 630 8.04 26.70 38.94
C ASP A 630 9.52 26.60 38.54
N THR A 631 9.87 25.59 37.75
CA THR A 631 11.24 25.37 37.27
C THR A 631 11.72 26.47 36.32
N ARG A 632 10.82 27.12 35.56
CA ARG A 632 11.20 28.22 34.66
C ARG A 632 11.72 29.43 35.42
N LEU A 633 11.20 29.66 36.64
CA LEU A 633 11.71 30.74 37.51
C LEU A 633 13.12 30.42 38.01
N LEU A 634 13.42 29.13 38.24
CA LEU A 634 14.74 28.70 38.69
C LEU A 634 15.80 28.79 37.58
N VAL A 635 15.41 28.57 36.33
CA VAL A 635 16.37 28.55 35.18
C VAL A 635 17.05 29.93 35.01
N THR A 636 16.36 31.01 35.29
CA THR A 636 16.93 32.38 35.18
C THR A 636 17.98 32.71 36.25
N GLU A 637 17.98 31.98 37.37
CA GLU A 637 18.80 32.28 38.58
C GLU A 637 20.01 31.33 38.73
N VAL A 638 20.22 30.43 37.73
CA VAL A 638 21.30 29.43 37.79
C VAL A 638 22.38 29.67 36.75
N ASP A 639 23.58 29.22 37.04
CA ASP A 639 24.73 29.36 36.12
C ASP A 639 24.74 28.28 35.02
N ASN A 640 24.30 27.06 35.33
CA ASN A 640 24.23 25.94 34.41
C ASN A 640 22.87 25.25 34.53
N PHE A 641 22.21 25.06 33.41
CA PHE A 641 20.99 24.26 33.35
C PHE A 641 21.23 22.99 32.55
N CYS A 642 21.02 21.82 33.18
CA CYS A 642 21.17 20.50 32.59
C CYS A 642 19.80 19.84 32.38
N LEU A 643 19.46 19.50 31.14
CA LEU A 643 18.22 18.82 30.83
C LEU A 643 18.45 17.30 30.84
N VAL A 644 17.74 16.58 31.71
CA VAL A 644 17.80 15.12 31.81
C VAL A 644 16.73 14.52 30.88
N VAL A 645 17.16 13.65 29.98
CA VAL A 645 16.30 12.91 29.04
C VAL A 645 16.50 11.43 29.24
N ARG A 646 15.43 10.68 29.49
CA ARG A 646 15.51 9.23 29.70
C ARG A 646 15.32 8.48 28.38
N ALA A 647 16.33 7.68 28.01
CA ALA A 647 16.25 6.84 26.82
C ALA A 647 15.05 5.88 26.88
N GLU A 648 14.43 5.60 25.74
CA GLU A 648 13.27 4.70 25.57
C GLU A 648 12.01 5.08 26.40
N HIS A 649 12.06 6.18 27.12
CA HIS A 649 10.95 6.68 27.95
C HIS A 649 10.43 8.02 27.46
N THR A 650 11.31 8.99 27.29
CA THR A 650 10.94 10.37 26.96
C THR A 650 10.45 10.48 25.51
N PRO A 651 9.23 11.03 25.28
CA PRO A 651 8.77 11.31 23.94
C PRO A 651 9.58 12.42 23.26
N LYS A 652 9.94 12.25 21.99
CA LYS A 652 10.65 13.27 21.19
C LYS A 652 9.92 14.61 21.20
N GLY A 653 8.60 14.57 21.00
CA GLY A 653 7.78 15.78 21.04
C GLY A 653 7.77 16.51 22.37
N ALA A 654 7.98 15.82 23.51
CA ALA A 654 8.07 16.47 24.80
C ALA A 654 9.38 17.24 24.94
N VAL A 655 10.51 16.69 24.50
CA VAL A 655 11.79 17.39 24.50
C VAL A 655 11.76 18.58 23.56
N ALA A 656 11.23 18.41 22.34
CA ALA A 656 11.07 19.51 21.38
C ALA A 656 10.28 20.68 22.00
N LYS A 657 9.09 20.38 22.54
CA LYS A 657 8.25 21.40 23.18
C LYS A 657 8.93 22.06 24.38
N CYS A 658 9.71 21.30 25.14
CA CYS A 658 10.48 21.82 26.27
C CYS A 658 11.55 22.81 25.79
N LEU A 659 12.30 22.45 24.74
CA LEU A 659 13.35 23.31 24.18
C LEU A 659 12.76 24.55 23.51
N ASP A 660 11.66 24.45 22.79
CA ASP A 660 10.98 25.60 22.19
C ASP A 660 10.53 26.59 23.26
N MET A 661 9.91 26.07 24.33
CA MET A 661 9.48 26.88 25.47
C MET A 661 10.66 27.63 26.15
N LEU A 662 11.81 26.97 26.30
CA LEU A 662 13.00 27.55 26.89
C LEU A 662 13.63 28.59 25.96
N ARG A 663 13.64 28.36 24.66
CA ARG A 663 14.12 29.31 23.66
C ARG A 663 13.26 30.58 23.62
N ASP A 664 11.95 30.43 23.77
CA ASP A 664 11.05 31.58 23.87
C ASP A 664 11.34 32.45 25.09
N ASP A 665 11.88 31.85 26.17
CA ASP A 665 12.30 32.56 27.39
C ASP A 665 13.76 33.06 27.31
N ASP A 666 14.44 32.95 26.17
CA ASP A 666 15.88 33.22 25.97
C ASP A 666 16.79 32.39 26.92
N ASN A 667 16.31 31.24 27.37
CA ASN A 667 17.05 30.31 28.25
C ASN A 667 17.33 29.03 27.48
N GLU A 668 18.58 28.66 27.35
CA GLU A 668 18.97 27.43 26.67
C GLU A 668 19.70 26.49 27.63
N PRO A 669 19.42 25.20 27.65
CA PRO A 669 20.17 24.26 28.46
C PRO A 669 21.65 24.25 28.05
N ALA A 670 22.53 24.18 29.03
CA ALA A 670 23.97 24.02 28.79
C ALA A 670 24.32 22.70 28.11
N GLY A 671 23.42 21.73 28.22
CA GLY A 671 23.49 20.46 27.52
C GLY A 671 22.50 19.44 28.07
N ILE A 672 22.52 18.25 27.47
CA ILE A 672 21.62 17.15 27.81
C ILE A 672 22.36 16.01 28.51
N VAL A 673 21.73 15.46 29.54
CA VAL A 673 22.14 14.22 30.18
C VAL A 673 21.21 13.10 29.72
N VAL A 674 21.74 12.13 28.98
CA VAL A 674 20.96 10.95 28.54
C VAL A 674 21.02 9.91 29.64
N ASN A 675 19.88 9.67 30.29
CA ASN A 675 19.77 8.75 31.42
C ASN A 675 19.13 7.41 31.01
N ASP A 676 19.41 6.38 31.78
CA ASP A 676 18.87 5.00 31.59
C ASP A 676 19.13 4.42 30.19
N TYR A 677 20.27 4.76 29.62
CA TYR A 677 20.67 4.31 28.30
C TYR A 677 21.09 2.85 28.32
N GLN A 678 20.46 2.05 27.47
CA GLN A 678 20.88 0.67 27.23
C GLN A 678 21.52 0.57 25.86
N GLU A 679 22.76 0.17 25.79
CA GLU A 679 23.41 -0.15 24.53
C GLU A 679 22.83 -1.46 23.98
N ARG A 680 21.77 -1.38 23.21
CA ARG A 680 21.16 -2.54 22.52
C ARG A 680 22.06 -2.98 21.37
N GLY A 681 23.11 -3.74 21.70
CA GLY A 681 23.96 -4.43 20.74
C GLY A 681 23.31 -5.69 20.19
N GLY A 682 22.29 -5.60 19.36
CA GLY A 682 21.86 -6.72 18.53
C GLY A 682 22.96 -7.08 17.51
N PHE A 683 23.10 -8.39 17.17
CA PHE A 683 24.11 -8.93 16.25
C PHE A 683 24.19 -8.13 14.93
N ALA A 684 23.07 -7.68 14.40
CA ALA A 684 22.98 -6.86 13.20
C ALA A 684 23.62 -5.46 13.37
N ARG A 685 23.47 -4.82 14.54
CA ARG A 685 24.04 -3.49 14.83
C ARG A 685 25.54 -3.56 15.01
N LYS A 686 26.03 -4.66 15.64
CA LYS A 686 27.47 -4.93 15.80
C LYS A 686 28.17 -5.14 14.44
N TYR A 687 27.47 -5.73 13.47
CA TYR A 687 27.96 -5.92 12.09
C TYR A 687 27.96 -4.61 11.29
N LEU A 688 26.92 -3.80 11.39
CA LEU A 688 26.83 -2.51 10.67
C LEU A 688 27.85 -1.49 11.18
N TYR A 689 28.14 -1.46 12.48
CA TYR A 689 29.19 -0.59 13.04
C TYR A 689 30.60 -1.08 12.72
N LYS A 690 30.80 -2.39 12.57
CA LYS A 690 32.12 -2.96 12.25
C LYS A 690 32.55 -2.73 10.79
N TYR A 691 31.60 -2.60 9.87
CA TYR A 691 31.87 -2.39 8.43
C TYR A 691 31.57 -0.99 7.93
N GLY A 692 31.02 -0.11 8.76
CA GLY A 692 30.71 1.29 8.42
C GLY A 692 31.66 2.27 9.09
N GLY A 693 32.92 2.15 8.83
CA GLY A 693 33.93 3.06 9.36
C GLY A 693 33.69 4.51 8.93
N TYR A 694 33.80 5.39 9.88
CA TYR A 694 33.81 6.84 9.98
C TYR A 694 32.60 7.41 10.75
N GLY A 695 32.89 7.84 11.97
CA GLY A 695 31.97 8.60 12.82
C GLY A 695 32.03 8.19 14.30
N GLY A 696 33.18 7.95 14.83
CA GLY A 696 33.36 7.67 16.26
C GLY A 696 33.95 8.86 17.01
N TYR A 697 33.10 9.75 17.53
CA TYR A 697 33.40 10.52 18.70
C TYR A 697 32.66 9.91 19.86
N GLY A 698 33.35 9.10 20.65
CA GLY A 698 32.74 8.43 21.81
C GLY A 698 33.55 7.25 22.32
N GLY A 699 34.83 7.32 22.30
CA GLY A 699 35.70 6.29 22.84
C GLY A 699 36.81 6.86 23.72
N TYR A 700 36.47 7.51 24.81
CA TYR A 700 37.40 7.72 25.93
C TYR A 700 37.24 6.56 26.90
N GLY A 701 38.06 5.53 26.73
CA GLY A 701 38.08 4.37 27.66
C GLY A 701 39.22 3.43 27.35
N GLY A 702 40.43 3.90 27.43
CA GLY A 702 41.62 3.05 27.30
C GLY A 702 42.87 3.65 27.89
N TYR A 703 42.86 3.95 29.17
CA TYR A 703 44.09 4.15 29.96
C TYR A 703 44.25 2.97 30.91
N GLY A 704 45.16 2.06 30.56
CA GLY A 704 45.52 0.98 31.41
C GLY A 704 46.62 0.11 30.82
N GLY A 705 47.87 0.53 30.92
CA GLY A 705 48.98 -0.30 30.46
C GLY A 705 50.32 0.41 30.51
N TYR A 706 50.74 0.83 31.69
CA TYR A 706 52.17 1.12 31.92
C TYR A 706 52.90 -0.21 32.19
N GLY A 707 53.92 -0.52 31.37
CA GLY A 707 54.89 -1.54 31.69
C GLY A 707 55.60 -2.14 30.48
N GLY A 708 56.86 -1.75 30.26
CA GLY A 708 57.74 -2.50 29.37
C GLY A 708 58.74 -1.67 28.59
N TYR A 709 59.83 -1.26 29.25
CA TYR A 709 61.06 -0.86 28.59
C TYR A 709 61.70 -2.07 27.92
N GLY A 710 62.19 -1.92 26.64
CA GLY A 710 63.07 -2.96 26.09
C GLY A 710 63.33 -2.76 24.57
N GLN A 711 64.33 -2.01 24.24
CA GLN A 711 65.48 -2.33 23.42
C GLN A 711 65.39 -2.32 21.89
N TYR A 712 66.28 -1.52 21.35
CA TYR A 712 66.76 -1.34 19.98
C TYR A 712 67.04 -2.63 19.19
N GLY A 713 66.80 -2.58 17.87
CA GLY A 713 67.37 -3.53 16.94
C GLY A 713 66.85 -3.32 15.50
N GLY A 714 67.65 -2.72 14.66
CA GLY A 714 67.39 -2.47 13.27
C GLY A 714 67.47 -3.71 12.38
N GLY A 715 66.98 -3.57 11.16
CA GLY A 715 67.22 -4.59 10.14
C GLY A 715 66.35 -4.41 8.88
N TYR A 716 66.96 -3.96 7.84
CA TYR A 716 66.51 -3.92 6.45
C TYR A 716 66.22 -5.33 5.90
N GLY A 717 65.31 -5.45 4.93
CA GLY A 717 65.29 -6.63 4.09
C GLY A 717 64.01 -6.85 3.28
N SER A 718 64.13 -6.54 2.06
CA SER A 718 63.27 -6.79 0.88
C SER A 718 62.96 -8.25 0.57
N GLY A 719 61.89 -8.48 -0.21
CA GLY A 719 61.78 -9.60 -1.18
C GLY A 719 60.71 -10.62 -0.91
N SER A 720 59.57 -10.62 -1.62
CA SER A 720 59.32 -11.37 -2.86
C SER A 720 58.97 -12.87 -2.75
N TYR A 721 57.81 -13.21 -3.32
CA TYR A 721 57.41 -14.42 -4.06
C TYR A 721 57.18 -15.78 -3.35
N GLY A 722 56.00 -16.36 -3.75
CA GLY A 722 55.85 -17.79 -4.07
C GLY A 722 55.01 -18.58 -3.05
N SER A 723 53.78 -18.94 -3.29
CA SER A 723 53.24 -20.04 -4.12
C SER A 723 53.37 -21.45 -3.54
N TYR A 724 52.22 -22.15 -3.54
CA TYR A 724 51.96 -23.61 -3.59
C TYR A 724 52.02 -24.53 -2.35
N GLY A 725 50.92 -25.32 -2.25
CA GLY A 725 50.93 -26.76 -1.96
C GLY A 725 50.41 -27.12 -0.58
N SER A 726 49.22 -27.58 -0.36
CA SER A 726 48.70 -28.95 -0.65
C SER A 726 49.11 -30.04 0.34
N TYR A 727 48.12 -30.84 0.79
CA TYR A 727 48.12 -32.13 1.50
C TYR A 727 48.52 -32.06 2.98
N GLY A 728 47.93 -32.75 3.89
CA GLY A 728 46.97 -33.85 3.95
C GLY A 728 46.98 -34.39 5.34
N ALA A 729 45.87 -34.94 5.70
CA ALA A 729 45.62 -36.18 6.42
C ALA A 729 46.14 -36.36 7.87
N ASP A 730 45.17 -36.69 8.66
CA ASP A 730 45.05 -37.83 9.59
C ASP A 730 45.56 -37.72 11.03
N GLU A 731 44.60 -38.06 11.85
CA GLU A 731 44.52 -39.04 12.92
C GLU A 731 44.88 -38.62 14.36
N GLU A 732 43.85 -38.81 15.13
CA GLU A 732 43.67 -39.63 16.33
C GLU A 732 44.16 -39.09 17.70
N GLU A 733 43.18 -39.01 18.53
CA GLU A 733 42.89 -39.71 19.82
C GLU A 733 43.56 -39.21 21.09
N ASP A 734 42.67 -39.16 22.06
CA ASP A 734 42.80 -39.44 23.51
C ASP A 734 43.39 -38.37 24.47
N ASP A 735 42.59 -37.88 25.29
CA ASP A 735 42.16 -38.01 26.69
C ASP A 735 41.31 -36.84 27.17
#